data_7053d06feda146ed58cc3b79bb68b6fb
#
_entry.id   7053d06feda146ed58cc3b79bb68b6fb
#
_cell.length_a   1.000
_cell.length_b   1.000
_cell.length_c   1.000
_cell.angle_alpha   90.00
_cell.angle_beta   90.00
_cell.angle_gamma   90.00
#
_symmetry.space_group_name_H-M   'P 1'
#
loop_
_entity.id
_entity.type
_entity.pdbx_description
1 polymer ?
#
loop_
_entity_poly.entity_id
_entity_poly.type
_entity_poly.pdbx_seq_one_letter_code
_entity_poly.pdbx_strand_id
1 'polypeptide(L)'
;MVSFGGLARKVFGSSNDRRVKSTRPRVEAINAMENEMRALSDAELAARTEKFRQDVANGASLDDLLVPAFATVREAARRVLGMRPFDVQLIGGMVLHNGGIAEMRTGEGKTLVATLPVYLNALAGKGVHVVTVNDYLAKRDSEWMGRVYKFLGLTVGVIVHGLSDEERHAAYAADVTYATNNELGFDYLRDNMKFERAQMVQRGHSYAIVDEVDSILVDEARTPLIISGPLEDRSEMYNTIDAFMLKLEPADYEIDEKQKTSIFTEEGTERLENLLRDAGLLKGESLYDVENVAIVHHVNNALKAHQLFQKDKDYIVRNGEIVIIDEFTGRMMPGRRYSEGLHQALEAKEHVAIQPENQTLASVTFQNYFRLYKKLAGMTGTALTEAEEFGNIYGLEVTEIPTNLPVVRVDEDDEVYRTVEEKYKAIVKEIKEAREKGQPTLVGTTSIEKSEQLAARLRKEGFTDFEVLNARHHEREAAIVAQAGKPGAITIATNMAGRGTDIQLGGNADMRIAEELGDMPEGPEREAREKAIRDDVARLKEKALAAGGLYVLATERHESRRIDNQLRGRSGRQGDPGRSKFFLSLQDDLMRIFGSERMDGMLQKLGLKEDEAIIHPWINKALEKAQKKVEARNFDIRKNLLKYDDVSNDQRKVVFEQRLELMDGEGLSETIAEMREGVIEEIVAKAIPENAYAEQWNVAGLKAEVAEFLNLDLPIEDWVKEEGIAEDDIRERISQAAETAAKERAERFGPDVMTYVERSVVLQTLDHLWREHIVNLDHLRSVVGFRGYAQRDPLQEYKGEAFELFQAMLGNLRQAVTAQLMRVELVRQAAEAPPPEAPDMFGSHLDGTTGEDDFNGGETGLLVRQEANAIVAPENRDPNNPATWGKVGRNEACPCGSGKKYKHCHGAFA
;
A
#
# COMPACT_ATOMS: atom_id res chain seq x y z
N MET A 1 -44.57 -19.37 3.33
CA MET A 1 -43.81 -20.62 3.54
C MET A 1 -42.60 -20.31 4.43
N VAL A 2 -42.58 -20.80 5.67
CA VAL A 2 -41.40 -20.67 6.53
C VAL A 2 -40.35 -21.61 5.95
N SER A 3 -39.26 -21.07 5.41
CA SER A 3 -38.16 -21.85 4.83
C SER A 3 -37.60 -22.79 5.91
N PHE A 4 -37.41 -24.07 5.55
CA PHE A 4 -36.76 -25.08 6.41
C PHE A 4 -35.42 -24.58 7.01
N GLY A 5 -34.70 -23.73 6.28
CA GLY A 5 -33.50 -23.05 6.77
C GLY A 5 -33.77 -22.04 7.88
N GLY A 6 -34.93 -21.38 7.92
CA GLY A 6 -35.32 -20.47 9.00
C GLY A 6 -35.67 -21.19 10.29
N LEU A 7 -36.23 -22.40 10.21
CA LEU A 7 -36.53 -23.23 11.39
C LEU A 7 -35.25 -23.85 11.97
N ALA A 8 -34.34 -24.32 11.10
CA ALA A 8 -33.06 -24.86 11.52
C ALA A 8 -32.17 -23.78 12.18
N ARG A 9 -32.16 -22.52 11.70
CA ARG A 9 -31.47 -21.40 12.35
C ARG A 9 -32.04 -21.08 13.75
N LYS A 10 -33.34 -21.17 13.94
CA LYS A 10 -33.96 -20.93 15.26
C LYS A 10 -33.61 -22.02 16.28
N VAL A 11 -33.38 -23.27 15.84
CA VAL A 11 -33.11 -24.41 16.74
C VAL A 11 -31.62 -24.60 16.99
N PHE A 12 -30.75 -24.43 15.95
CA PHE A 12 -29.33 -24.74 16.01
C PHE A 12 -28.42 -23.49 16.07
N GLY A 13 -28.97 -22.28 15.99
CA GLY A 13 -28.22 -21.04 15.86
C GLY A 13 -27.53 -20.88 14.49
N SER A 14 -26.97 -19.70 14.23
CA SER A 14 -26.13 -19.46 13.08
C SER A 14 -24.75 -20.13 13.24
N SER A 15 -23.98 -20.24 12.17
CA SER A 15 -22.58 -20.67 12.24
C SER A 15 -21.78 -19.78 13.21
N ASN A 16 -22.03 -18.48 13.18
CA ASN A 16 -21.43 -17.50 14.09
C ASN A 16 -21.78 -17.80 15.56
N ASP A 17 -23.07 -18.04 15.89
CA ASP A 17 -23.49 -18.35 17.25
C ASP A 17 -22.80 -19.61 17.81
N ARG A 18 -22.58 -20.61 16.98
CA ARG A 18 -21.88 -21.83 17.37
C ARG A 18 -20.40 -21.57 17.68
N ARG A 19 -19.74 -20.74 16.88
CA ARG A 19 -18.33 -20.33 17.12
C ARG A 19 -18.22 -19.57 18.43
N VAL A 20 -19.06 -18.55 18.61
CA VAL A 20 -19.08 -17.77 19.86
C VAL A 20 -19.40 -18.66 21.08
N LYS A 21 -20.31 -19.61 20.94
CA LYS A 21 -20.63 -20.57 22.02
C LYS A 21 -19.46 -21.50 22.35
N SER A 22 -18.68 -21.92 21.35
CA SER A 22 -17.54 -22.81 21.56
C SER A 22 -16.40 -22.19 22.38
N THR A 23 -16.32 -20.86 22.43
CA THR A 23 -15.30 -20.15 23.23
C THR A 23 -15.70 -19.96 24.69
N ARG A 24 -17.00 -20.08 25.04
CA ARG A 24 -17.50 -19.84 26.41
C ARG A 24 -16.78 -20.64 27.50
N PRO A 25 -16.50 -21.95 27.35
CA PRO A 25 -15.80 -22.70 28.39
C PRO A 25 -14.40 -22.11 28.70
N ARG A 26 -13.70 -21.60 27.70
CA ARG A 26 -12.41 -20.91 27.91
C ARG A 26 -12.59 -19.57 28.63
N VAL A 27 -13.62 -18.81 28.32
CA VAL A 27 -13.97 -17.57 29.05
C VAL A 27 -14.27 -17.87 30.52
N GLU A 28 -15.05 -18.90 30.81
CA GLU A 28 -15.35 -19.34 32.18
C GLU A 28 -14.09 -19.76 32.93
N ALA A 29 -13.16 -20.46 32.27
CA ALA A 29 -11.86 -20.84 32.84
C ALA A 29 -10.98 -19.62 33.14
N ILE A 30 -10.95 -18.61 32.28
CA ILE A 30 -10.25 -17.34 32.51
C ILE A 30 -10.87 -16.59 33.71
N ASN A 31 -12.21 -16.54 33.78
CA ASN A 31 -12.91 -15.92 34.88
C ASN A 31 -12.63 -16.63 36.22
N ALA A 32 -12.52 -17.95 36.25
CA ALA A 32 -12.18 -18.71 37.45
C ALA A 32 -10.77 -18.39 37.98
N MET A 33 -9.82 -18.03 37.15
CA MET A 33 -8.46 -17.62 37.51
C MET A 33 -8.35 -16.17 38.01
N GLU A 34 -9.41 -15.35 37.92
CA GLU A 34 -9.33 -13.92 38.24
C GLU A 34 -8.86 -13.64 39.67
N ASN A 35 -9.37 -14.37 40.67
CA ASN A 35 -8.98 -14.18 42.05
C ASN A 35 -7.51 -14.57 42.31
N GLU A 36 -7.04 -15.64 41.66
CA GLU A 36 -5.64 -16.06 41.71
C GLU A 36 -4.74 -14.95 41.15
N MET A 37 -5.05 -14.43 39.96
CA MET A 37 -4.27 -13.36 39.35
C MET A 37 -4.25 -12.08 40.18
N ARG A 38 -5.35 -11.72 40.80
CA ARG A 38 -5.45 -10.55 41.71
C ARG A 38 -4.58 -10.68 42.96
N ALA A 39 -4.37 -11.91 43.46
CA ALA A 39 -3.58 -12.18 44.63
C ALA A 39 -2.07 -12.07 44.37
N LEU A 40 -1.61 -12.16 43.13
CA LEU A 40 -0.20 -12.06 42.78
C LEU A 40 0.29 -10.61 42.91
N SER A 41 1.53 -10.45 43.38
CA SER A 41 2.25 -9.17 43.29
C SER A 41 2.57 -8.81 41.84
N ASP A 42 2.96 -7.55 41.58
CA ASP A 42 3.33 -7.12 40.23
C ASP A 42 4.52 -7.91 39.67
N ALA A 43 5.53 -8.20 40.54
CA ALA A 43 6.67 -8.99 40.18
C ALA A 43 6.32 -10.46 39.83
N GLU A 44 5.45 -11.06 40.61
CA GLU A 44 4.98 -12.44 40.35
C GLU A 44 4.15 -12.50 39.06
N LEU A 45 3.32 -11.50 38.78
CA LEU A 45 2.52 -11.42 37.58
C LEU A 45 3.41 -11.26 36.34
N ALA A 46 4.42 -10.40 36.38
CA ALA A 46 5.40 -10.21 35.31
C ALA A 46 6.27 -11.48 35.09
N ALA A 47 6.69 -12.16 36.16
CA ALA A 47 7.49 -13.38 36.09
C ALA A 47 6.80 -14.54 35.38
N ARG A 48 5.46 -14.50 35.21
CA ARG A 48 4.73 -15.52 34.45
C ARG A 48 5.14 -15.55 32.98
N THR A 49 5.55 -14.43 32.41
CA THR A 49 6.00 -14.36 31.03
C THR A 49 7.21 -15.26 30.78
N GLU A 50 8.19 -15.21 31.65
CA GLU A 50 9.37 -16.05 31.52
C GLU A 50 9.02 -17.53 31.68
N LYS A 51 8.11 -17.88 32.61
CA LYS A 51 7.60 -19.24 32.75
C LYS A 51 6.91 -19.72 31.48
N PHE A 52 6.04 -18.91 30.89
CA PHE A 52 5.35 -19.27 29.64
C PHE A 52 6.32 -19.44 28.47
N ARG A 53 7.37 -18.60 28.37
CA ARG A 53 8.42 -18.78 27.37
C ARG A 53 9.16 -20.10 27.54
N GLN A 54 9.45 -20.50 28.79
CA GLN A 54 10.07 -21.80 29.08
C GLN A 54 9.13 -22.96 28.74
N ASP A 55 7.82 -22.83 29.03
CA ASP A 55 6.84 -23.85 28.67
C ASP A 55 6.75 -24.01 27.13
N VAL A 56 6.77 -22.91 26.36
CA VAL A 56 6.83 -22.95 24.90
C VAL A 56 8.14 -23.60 24.40
N ALA A 57 9.28 -23.26 25.00
CA ALA A 57 10.57 -23.86 24.66
C ALA A 57 10.59 -25.38 24.96
N ASN A 58 9.86 -25.82 25.98
CA ASN A 58 9.66 -27.21 26.34
C ASN A 58 8.60 -27.93 25.48
N GLY A 59 8.01 -27.26 24.49
CA GLY A 59 7.09 -27.85 23.52
C GLY A 59 5.59 -27.67 23.82
N ALA A 60 5.22 -26.85 24.82
CA ALA A 60 3.80 -26.49 25.03
C ALA A 60 3.28 -25.65 23.83
N SER A 61 2.07 -25.94 23.40
CA SER A 61 1.43 -25.17 22.36
C SER A 61 0.91 -23.82 22.92
N LEU A 62 0.82 -22.81 22.06
CA LEU A 62 0.22 -21.52 22.46
C LEU A 62 -1.26 -21.67 22.84
N ASP A 63 -1.97 -22.65 22.29
CA ASP A 63 -3.36 -22.95 22.66
C ASP A 63 -3.49 -23.46 24.10
N ASP A 64 -2.51 -24.25 24.60
CA ASP A 64 -2.49 -24.71 25.99
C ASP A 64 -2.28 -23.56 26.97
N LEU A 65 -1.53 -22.54 26.54
CA LEU A 65 -1.23 -21.35 27.33
C LEU A 65 -2.29 -20.24 27.21
N LEU A 66 -3.29 -20.38 26.33
CA LEU A 66 -4.27 -19.34 26.04
C LEU A 66 -5.00 -18.86 27.30
N VAL A 67 -5.53 -19.78 28.10
CA VAL A 67 -6.29 -19.45 29.31
C VAL A 67 -5.43 -18.72 30.36
N PRO A 68 -4.29 -19.26 30.82
CA PRO A 68 -3.45 -18.58 31.79
C PRO A 68 -2.81 -17.28 31.24
N ALA A 69 -2.48 -17.19 29.97
CA ALA A 69 -1.95 -15.98 29.37
C ALA A 69 -2.99 -14.87 29.30
N PHE A 70 -4.23 -15.17 28.86
CA PHE A 70 -5.31 -14.19 28.81
C PHE A 70 -5.68 -13.70 30.20
N ALA A 71 -5.71 -14.58 31.21
CA ALA A 71 -5.93 -14.20 32.60
C ALA A 71 -4.84 -13.23 33.10
N THR A 72 -3.58 -13.49 32.74
CA THR A 72 -2.45 -12.63 33.08
C THR A 72 -2.56 -11.24 32.44
N VAL A 73 -2.83 -11.17 31.14
CA VAL A 73 -3.01 -9.87 30.43
C VAL A 73 -4.21 -9.10 30.96
N ARG A 74 -5.31 -9.78 31.26
CA ARG A 74 -6.53 -9.16 31.80
C ARG A 74 -6.26 -8.45 33.10
N GLU A 75 -5.50 -9.07 34.02
CA GLU A 75 -5.12 -8.48 35.27
C GLU A 75 -4.08 -7.37 35.11
N ALA A 76 -3.09 -7.56 34.23
CA ALA A 76 -2.10 -6.53 33.91
C ALA A 76 -2.77 -5.27 33.35
N ALA A 77 -3.71 -5.42 32.41
CA ALA A 77 -4.49 -4.31 31.84
C ALA A 77 -5.32 -3.58 32.91
N ARG A 78 -5.91 -4.33 33.84
CA ARG A 78 -6.63 -3.73 34.98
C ARG A 78 -5.71 -2.90 35.85
N ARG A 79 -4.51 -3.37 36.16
CA ARG A 79 -3.54 -2.65 37.04
C ARG A 79 -2.96 -1.43 36.34
N VAL A 80 -2.51 -1.61 35.09
CA VAL A 80 -1.72 -0.59 34.37
C VAL A 80 -2.58 0.47 33.71
N LEU A 81 -3.73 0.05 33.15
CA LEU A 81 -4.63 0.94 32.38
C LEU A 81 -5.92 1.27 33.13
N GLY A 82 -6.21 0.61 34.23
CA GLY A 82 -7.51 0.68 34.89
C GLY A 82 -8.64 0.00 34.10
N MET A 83 -8.30 -0.73 33.03
CA MET A 83 -9.27 -1.34 32.11
C MET A 83 -9.24 -2.86 32.26
N ARG A 84 -10.35 -3.44 32.75
CA ARG A 84 -10.52 -4.89 32.78
C ARG A 84 -11.20 -5.37 31.50
N PRO A 85 -10.54 -6.16 30.61
CA PRO A 85 -11.19 -6.73 29.44
C PRO A 85 -12.50 -7.48 29.78
N PHE A 86 -13.57 -7.18 29.03
CA PHE A 86 -14.89 -7.85 29.17
C PHE A 86 -14.84 -9.24 28.57
N ASP A 87 -15.82 -10.07 28.92
CA ASP A 87 -15.92 -11.45 28.44
C ASP A 87 -16.06 -11.50 26.89
N VAL A 88 -16.79 -10.57 26.30
CA VAL A 88 -16.90 -10.44 24.84
C VAL A 88 -15.56 -10.07 24.19
N GLN A 89 -14.72 -9.30 24.88
CA GLN A 89 -13.39 -8.96 24.43
C GLN A 89 -12.43 -10.16 24.50
N LEU A 90 -12.57 -11.04 25.48
CA LEU A 90 -11.85 -12.32 25.52
C LEU A 90 -12.21 -13.19 24.31
N ILE A 91 -13.48 -13.23 23.90
CA ILE A 91 -13.94 -13.96 22.70
C ILE A 91 -13.28 -13.38 21.45
N GLY A 92 -13.28 -12.03 21.31
CA GLY A 92 -12.58 -11.35 20.22
C GLY A 92 -11.09 -11.71 20.16
N GLY A 93 -10.41 -11.69 21.32
CA GLY A 93 -9.01 -12.09 21.41
C GLY A 93 -8.75 -13.54 20.97
N MET A 94 -9.67 -14.47 21.27
CA MET A 94 -9.58 -15.87 20.85
C MET A 94 -9.75 -16.01 19.34
N VAL A 95 -10.67 -15.25 18.72
CA VAL A 95 -10.85 -15.23 17.26
C VAL A 95 -9.59 -14.73 16.57
N LEU A 96 -8.98 -13.66 17.06
CA LEU A 96 -7.72 -13.13 16.55
C LEU A 96 -6.56 -14.14 16.72
N HIS A 97 -6.47 -14.80 17.88
CA HIS A 97 -5.45 -15.83 18.09
C HIS A 97 -5.58 -16.99 17.09
N ASN A 98 -6.78 -17.36 16.71
CA ASN A 98 -7.05 -18.44 15.76
C ASN A 98 -6.83 -18.02 14.28
N GLY A 99 -6.39 -16.81 13.99
CA GLY A 99 -6.18 -16.34 12.63
C GLY A 99 -7.49 -16.00 11.91
N GLY A 100 -8.44 -15.40 12.60
CA GLY A 100 -9.71 -14.93 12.05
C GLY A 100 -9.91 -13.43 12.17
N ILE A 101 -10.98 -12.92 11.57
CA ILE A 101 -11.41 -11.53 11.73
C ILE A 101 -12.45 -11.45 12.85
N ALA A 102 -12.13 -10.67 13.87
CA ALA A 102 -13.08 -10.30 14.92
C ALA A 102 -13.85 -9.05 14.48
N GLU A 103 -15.10 -9.22 14.04
CA GLU A 103 -15.98 -8.08 13.83
C GLU A 103 -16.54 -7.60 15.16
N MET A 104 -15.98 -6.49 15.65
CA MET A 104 -16.41 -5.85 16.88
C MET A 104 -16.86 -4.43 16.56
N ARG A 105 -18.06 -4.06 16.98
CA ARG A 105 -18.57 -2.72 16.71
C ARG A 105 -17.63 -1.64 17.21
N THR A 106 -17.63 -0.51 16.54
CA THR A 106 -16.81 0.64 16.92
C THR A 106 -17.15 1.06 18.36
N GLY A 107 -16.11 1.32 19.18
CA GLY A 107 -16.28 1.63 20.60
C GLY A 107 -16.28 0.41 21.53
N GLU A 108 -16.18 -0.83 21.04
CA GLU A 108 -16.09 -2.05 21.87
C GLU A 108 -14.65 -2.35 22.36
N GLY A 109 -13.70 -1.45 22.16
CA GLY A 109 -12.33 -1.55 22.69
C GLY A 109 -11.43 -2.53 21.95
N LYS A 110 -11.48 -2.57 20.60
CA LYS A 110 -10.65 -3.43 19.75
C LYS A 110 -9.17 -3.34 20.09
N THR A 111 -8.64 -2.14 20.32
CA THR A 111 -7.23 -1.90 20.67
C THR A 111 -6.82 -2.67 21.94
N LEU A 112 -7.70 -2.70 22.97
CA LEU A 112 -7.46 -3.47 24.17
C LEU A 112 -7.56 -4.98 23.91
N VAL A 113 -8.49 -5.41 23.05
CA VAL A 113 -8.65 -6.82 22.67
C VAL A 113 -7.39 -7.38 22.04
N ALA A 114 -6.75 -6.60 21.17
CA ALA A 114 -5.51 -7.00 20.51
C ALA A 114 -4.39 -7.37 21.50
N THR A 115 -4.37 -6.77 22.71
CA THR A 115 -3.34 -7.08 23.70
C THR A 115 -3.30 -8.54 24.11
N LEU A 116 -4.44 -9.21 24.13
CA LEU A 116 -4.59 -10.60 24.54
C LEU A 116 -3.84 -11.57 23.60
N PRO A 117 -4.19 -11.65 22.29
CA PRO A 117 -3.49 -12.52 21.37
C PRO A 117 -2.08 -12.05 21.01
N VAL A 118 -1.79 -10.74 21.06
CA VAL A 118 -0.44 -10.21 20.86
C VAL A 118 0.50 -10.76 21.92
N TYR A 119 0.16 -10.63 23.21
CA TYR A 119 0.96 -11.17 24.28
C TYR A 119 1.20 -12.67 24.12
N LEU A 120 0.13 -13.46 23.88
CA LEU A 120 0.24 -14.91 23.74
C LEU A 120 1.16 -15.31 22.59
N ASN A 121 1.04 -14.67 21.42
CA ASN A 121 1.86 -15.01 20.26
C ASN A 121 3.29 -14.48 20.38
N ALA A 122 3.53 -13.40 21.12
CA ALA A 122 4.86 -12.87 21.40
C ALA A 122 5.72 -13.82 22.24
N LEU A 123 5.11 -14.69 23.04
CA LEU A 123 5.82 -15.71 23.84
C LEU A 123 6.67 -16.64 22.97
N ALA A 124 6.31 -16.83 21.71
CA ALA A 124 7.09 -17.64 20.77
C ALA A 124 8.43 -17.01 20.34
N GLY A 125 8.70 -15.74 20.71
CA GLY A 125 9.96 -15.04 20.38
C GLY A 125 10.18 -14.71 18.91
N LYS A 126 9.17 -14.89 18.05
CA LYS A 126 9.25 -14.69 16.58
C LYS A 126 8.83 -13.29 16.12
N GLY A 127 8.44 -12.41 17.03
CA GLY A 127 7.86 -11.11 16.72
C GLY A 127 6.39 -11.16 16.33
N VAL A 128 5.66 -10.16 16.78
CA VAL A 128 4.25 -9.96 16.44
C VAL A 128 4.08 -8.55 15.89
N HIS A 129 3.45 -8.43 14.73
CA HIS A 129 3.16 -7.14 14.12
C HIS A 129 1.71 -6.72 14.40
N VAL A 130 1.52 -5.50 14.87
CA VAL A 130 0.20 -4.85 15.00
C VAL A 130 0.14 -3.75 13.96
N VAL A 131 -0.70 -3.96 12.95
CA VAL A 131 -0.76 -3.11 11.76
C VAL A 131 -1.88 -2.10 11.90
N THR A 132 -1.56 -0.83 11.66
CA THR A 132 -2.49 0.29 11.72
C THR A 132 -2.53 1.04 10.37
N VAL A 133 -3.55 1.86 10.17
CA VAL A 133 -3.73 2.62 8.91
C VAL A 133 -2.87 3.89 8.82
N ASN A 134 -2.31 4.38 9.93
CA ASN A 134 -1.47 5.58 9.92
C ASN A 134 -0.50 5.65 11.09
N ASP A 135 0.49 6.53 10.99
CA ASP A 135 1.56 6.74 11.96
C ASP A 135 1.07 7.22 13.33
N TYR A 136 0.02 8.05 13.33
CA TYR A 136 -0.57 8.54 14.57
C TYR A 136 -1.12 7.40 15.42
N LEU A 137 -1.88 6.48 14.81
CA LEU A 137 -2.42 5.31 15.51
C LEU A 137 -1.31 4.35 15.94
N ALA A 138 -0.31 4.13 15.09
CA ALA A 138 0.82 3.29 15.45
C ALA A 138 1.55 3.80 16.70
N LYS A 139 1.85 5.10 16.77
CA LYS A 139 2.47 5.73 17.95
C LYS A 139 1.56 5.70 19.18
N ARG A 140 0.32 6.19 19.04
CA ARG A 140 -0.65 6.25 20.14
C ARG A 140 -0.87 4.88 20.79
N ASP A 141 -1.16 3.88 19.94
CA ASP A 141 -1.54 2.56 20.45
C ASP A 141 -0.36 1.79 21.01
N SER A 142 0.84 1.97 20.44
CA SER A 142 2.07 1.41 21.00
C SER A 142 2.43 2.01 22.35
N GLU A 143 2.24 3.32 22.54
CA GLU A 143 2.49 3.99 23.83
C GLU A 143 1.45 3.55 24.87
N TRP A 144 0.20 3.51 24.49
CA TRP A 144 -0.90 3.19 25.39
C TRP A 144 -0.90 1.71 25.77
N MET A 145 -0.98 0.79 24.80
CA MET A 145 -1.00 -0.66 25.05
C MET A 145 0.38 -1.18 25.42
N GLY A 146 1.44 -0.54 24.94
CA GLY A 146 2.81 -0.87 25.29
C GLY A 146 3.11 -0.84 26.79
N ARG A 147 2.34 -0.07 27.57
CA ARG A 147 2.43 -0.08 29.03
C ARG A 147 2.10 -1.46 29.61
N VAL A 148 1.11 -2.17 29.04
CA VAL A 148 0.75 -3.53 29.46
C VAL A 148 1.86 -4.53 29.09
N TYR A 149 2.38 -4.43 27.86
CA TYR A 149 3.45 -5.33 27.40
C TYR A 149 4.73 -5.15 28.20
N LYS A 150 5.15 -3.90 28.42
CA LYS A 150 6.34 -3.57 29.22
C LYS A 150 6.21 -4.02 30.67
N PHE A 151 5.02 -3.86 31.26
CA PHE A 151 4.74 -4.36 32.62
C PHE A 151 4.89 -5.88 32.69
N LEU A 152 4.55 -6.60 31.62
CA LEU A 152 4.71 -8.06 31.54
C LEU A 152 6.09 -8.48 31.01
N GLY A 153 7.05 -7.56 30.85
CA GLY A 153 8.42 -7.86 30.45
C GLY A 153 8.64 -8.07 28.95
N LEU A 154 7.70 -7.65 28.08
CA LEU A 154 7.88 -7.65 26.64
C LEU A 154 8.43 -6.31 26.12
N THR A 155 9.20 -6.37 25.05
CA THR A 155 9.71 -5.19 24.33
C THR A 155 8.74 -4.73 23.26
N VAL A 156 8.67 -3.42 23.03
CA VAL A 156 7.76 -2.81 22.04
C VAL A 156 8.53 -1.87 21.12
N GLY A 157 8.40 -2.08 19.83
CA GLY A 157 8.91 -1.22 18.77
C GLY A 157 7.79 -0.55 17.99
N VAL A 158 8.12 0.54 17.27
CA VAL A 158 7.19 1.28 16.42
C VAL A 158 7.87 1.58 15.10
N ILE A 159 7.21 1.26 13.99
CA ILE A 159 7.65 1.58 12.63
C ILE A 159 6.70 2.61 12.04
N VAL A 160 7.26 3.77 11.75
CA VAL A 160 6.58 4.93 11.15
C VAL A 160 7.48 5.58 10.12
N HIS A 161 6.94 6.51 9.36
CA HIS A 161 7.70 7.24 8.36
C HIS A 161 8.88 8.01 8.98
N GLY A 162 10.01 8.08 8.24
CA GLY A 162 11.19 8.87 8.58
C GLY A 162 12.18 8.22 9.55
N LEU A 163 12.01 6.94 9.92
CA LEU A 163 12.98 6.21 10.75
C LEU A 163 14.21 5.79 9.93
N SER A 164 15.39 5.85 10.58
CA SER A 164 16.61 5.26 10.04
C SER A 164 16.59 3.72 10.02
N ASP A 165 17.47 3.10 9.23
CA ASP A 165 17.58 1.63 9.18
C ASP A 165 17.92 1.04 10.57
N GLU A 166 18.75 1.72 11.38
CA GLU A 166 19.11 1.29 12.74
C GLU A 166 17.89 1.28 13.67
N GLU A 167 17.07 2.34 13.61
CA GLU A 167 15.85 2.45 14.41
C GLU A 167 14.83 1.40 13.98
N ARG A 168 14.69 1.15 12.66
CA ARG A 168 13.83 0.10 12.10
C ARG A 168 14.28 -1.28 12.57
N HIS A 169 15.57 -1.57 12.48
CA HIS A 169 16.14 -2.84 12.93
C HIS A 169 15.85 -3.08 14.43
N ALA A 170 16.06 -2.08 15.26
CA ALA A 170 15.75 -2.15 16.69
C ALA A 170 14.25 -2.36 16.95
N ALA A 171 13.38 -1.70 16.17
CA ALA A 171 11.92 -1.82 16.31
C ALA A 171 11.41 -3.21 15.88
N TYR A 172 11.94 -3.77 14.78
CA TYR A 172 11.58 -5.13 14.35
C TYR A 172 12.17 -6.22 15.27
N ALA A 173 13.28 -5.94 15.97
CA ALA A 173 13.84 -6.87 16.95
C ALA A 173 12.99 -7.00 18.21
N ALA A 174 12.06 -6.06 18.47
CA ALA A 174 11.16 -6.11 19.62
C ALA A 174 10.18 -7.31 19.56
N ASP A 175 9.64 -7.72 20.72
CA ASP A 175 8.63 -8.78 20.80
C ASP A 175 7.33 -8.40 20.10
N VAL A 176 6.96 -7.11 20.18
CA VAL A 176 5.76 -6.53 19.56
C VAL A 176 6.16 -5.30 18.78
N THR A 177 5.80 -5.25 17.51
CA THR A 177 6.07 -4.11 16.63
C THR A 177 4.76 -3.54 16.10
N TYR A 178 4.47 -2.30 16.44
CA TYR A 178 3.40 -1.52 15.84
C TYR A 178 3.92 -0.86 14.56
N ALA A 179 3.17 -0.95 13.49
CA ALA A 179 3.60 -0.38 12.21
C ALA A 179 2.40 0.04 11.35
N THR A 180 2.61 0.97 10.42
CA THR A 180 1.65 1.21 9.36
C THR A 180 1.77 0.14 8.28
N ASN A 181 0.67 -0.16 7.60
CA ASN A 181 0.62 -1.10 6.49
C ASN A 181 1.62 -0.73 5.38
N ASN A 182 1.71 0.55 5.03
CA ASN A 182 2.60 1.05 3.99
C ASN A 182 4.07 0.82 4.35
N GLU A 183 4.49 1.23 5.55
CA GLU A 183 5.89 1.08 5.98
C GLU A 183 6.33 -0.39 6.04
N LEU A 184 5.44 -1.29 6.50
CA LEU A 184 5.72 -2.73 6.48
C LEU A 184 5.98 -3.27 5.07
N GLY A 185 5.16 -2.86 4.12
CA GLY A 185 5.31 -3.28 2.73
C GLY A 185 6.53 -2.65 2.06
N PHE A 186 6.81 -1.37 2.33
CA PHE A 186 8.02 -0.71 1.82
C PHE A 186 9.29 -1.29 2.44
N ASP A 187 9.30 -1.61 3.73
CA ASP A 187 10.44 -2.27 4.36
C ASP A 187 10.70 -3.66 3.77
N TYR A 188 9.63 -4.41 3.47
CA TYR A 188 9.76 -5.68 2.75
C TYR A 188 10.42 -5.50 1.38
N LEU A 189 10.01 -4.49 0.61
CA LEU A 189 10.61 -4.21 -0.69
C LEU A 189 12.06 -3.74 -0.54
N ARG A 190 12.35 -2.82 0.40
CA ARG A 190 13.72 -2.34 0.67
C ARG A 190 14.65 -3.46 1.09
N ASP A 191 14.22 -4.34 1.97
CA ASP A 191 14.99 -5.51 2.42
C ASP A 191 15.40 -6.41 1.25
N ASN A 192 14.50 -6.62 0.31
CA ASN A 192 14.78 -7.43 -0.88
C ASN A 192 15.63 -6.70 -1.95
N MET A 193 16.06 -5.48 -1.69
CA MET A 193 17.01 -4.72 -2.50
C MET A 193 18.38 -4.54 -1.83
N LYS A 194 18.56 -5.01 -0.58
CA LYS A 194 19.83 -4.97 0.15
C LYS A 194 20.80 -6.02 -0.38
N PHE A 195 22.09 -5.76 -0.27
CA PHE A 195 23.15 -6.67 -0.72
C PHE A 195 23.69 -7.59 0.37
N GLU A 196 23.40 -7.29 1.62
CA GLU A 196 23.84 -8.07 2.78
C GLU A 196 22.66 -8.35 3.71
N ARG A 197 22.57 -9.59 4.19
CA ARG A 197 21.48 -10.00 5.09
C ARG A 197 21.45 -9.19 6.39
N ALA A 198 22.62 -8.77 6.89
CA ALA A 198 22.73 -7.96 8.09
C ALA A 198 22.10 -6.56 7.95
N GLN A 199 21.91 -6.08 6.72
CA GLN A 199 21.28 -4.79 6.42
C GLN A 199 19.75 -4.89 6.34
N MET A 200 19.18 -6.11 6.28
CA MET A 200 17.75 -6.32 6.27
C MET A 200 17.17 -6.02 7.65
N VAL A 201 16.09 -5.25 7.70
CA VAL A 201 15.48 -4.80 8.94
C VAL A 201 14.39 -5.75 9.47
N GLN A 202 13.65 -6.42 8.58
CA GLN A 202 12.59 -7.36 8.96
C GLN A 202 13.16 -8.74 9.29
N ARG A 203 12.64 -9.39 10.33
CA ARG A 203 13.07 -10.74 10.75
C ARG A 203 12.08 -11.87 10.42
N GLY A 204 11.13 -11.60 9.54
CA GLY A 204 10.16 -12.58 9.05
C GLY A 204 8.71 -12.25 9.44
N HIS A 205 7.78 -13.04 8.90
CA HIS A 205 6.32 -12.81 8.93
C HIS A 205 5.63 -13.93 9.73
N SER A 206 5.71 -13.86 11.07
CA SER A 206 5.17 -14.93 11.93
C SER A 206 3.68 -14.73 12.21
N TYR A 207 3.30 -13.61 12.82
CA TYR A 207 1.93 -13.29 13.18
C TYR A 207 1.66 -11.80 13.02
N ALA A 208 0.55 -11.45 12.38
CA ALA A 208 0.08 -10.07 12.31
C ALA A 208 -1.39 -9.96 12.71
N ILE A 209 -1.70 -8.87 13.40
CA ILE A 209 -3.07 -8.39 13.61
C ILE A 209 -3.22 -7.08 12.85
N VAL A 210 -4.18 -7.04 11.93
CA VAL A 210 -4.49 -5.86 11.14
C VAL A 210 -5.69 -5.15 11.77
N ASP A 211 -5.47 -3.95 12.32
CA ASP A 211 -6.56 -3.09 12.79
C ASP A 211 -7.21 -2.39 11.61
N GLU A 212 -8.53 -2.18 11.68
CA GLU A 212 -9.33 -1.69 10.56
C GLU A 212 -9.05 -2.49 9.27
N VAL A 213 -9.12 -3.82 9.41
CA VAL A 213 -8.73 -4.78 8.37
C VAL A 213 -9.45 -4.59 7.03
N ASP A 214 -10.65 -4.09 7.05
CA ASP A 214 -11.45 -3.75 5.87
C ASP A 214 -10.93 -2.52 5.12
N SER A 215 -10.27 -1.59 5.79
CA SER A 215 -9.56 -0.49 5.13
C SER A 215 -8.33 -1.01 4.41
N ILE A 216 -7.46 -1.67 5.15
CA ILE A 216 -6.14 -2.07 4.66
C ILE A 216 -6.26 -3.15 3.58
N LEU A 217 -7.07 -4.20 3.83
CA LEU A 217 -7.12 -5.36 2.93
C LEU A 217 -8.19 -5.26 1.83
N VAL A 218 -9.04 -4.23 1.84
CA VAL A 218 -10.07 -4.03 0.80
C VAL A 218 -9.93 -2.67 0.14
N ASP A 219 -9.99 -1.56 0.89
CA ASP A 219 -9.98 -0.22 0.29
C ASP A 219 -8.62 0.15 -0.31
N GLU A 220 -7.58 0.05 0.49
CA GLU A 220 -6.20 0.37 0.08
C GLU A 220 -5.59 -0.72 -0.81
N ALA A 221 -6.14 -1.94 -0.80
CA ALA A 221 -5.68 -3.05 -1.61
C ALA A 221 -6.10 -2.99 -3.10
N ARG A 222 -6.37 -1.79 -3.63
CA ARG A 222 -6.70 -1.55 -5.05
C ARG A 222 -5.46 -1.30 -5.89
N THR A 223 -4.41 -0.77 -5.30
CA THR A 223 -3.15 -0.44 -5.95
C THR A 223 -1.98 -1.11 -5.23
N PRO A 224 -0.91 -1.47 -5.95
CA PRO A 224 0.29 -2.01 -5.32
C PRO A 224 1.11 -0.92 -4.63
N LEU A 225 1.94 -1.33 -3.69
CA LEU A 225 3.07 -0.54 -3.20
C LEU A 225 4.18 -0.59 -4.24
N ILE A 226 4.74 0.54 -4.59
CA ILE A 226 5.76 0.67 -5.63
C ILE A 226 6.95 1.45 -5.09
N ILE A 227 8.15 0.92 -5.27
CA ILE A 227 9.39 1.68 -5.16
C ILE A 227 9.86 1.99 -6.57
N SER A 228 10.01 3.27 -6.88
CA SER A 228 10.51 3.73 -8.17
C SER A 228 11.83 4.49 -8.02
N GLY A 229 12.61 4.51 -9.07
CA GLY A 229 13.85 5.26 -9.16
C GLY A 229 14.07 5.78 -10.58
N PRO A 230 15.01 6.71 -10.78
CA PRO A 230 15.27 7.28 -12.08
C PRO A 230 15.81 6.22 -13.05
N LEU A 231 15.33 6.27 -14.28
CA LEU A 231 15.74 5.41 -15.38
C LEU A 231 16.93 6.02 -16.11
N GLU A 232 17.73 5.18 -16.75
CA GLU A 232 18.66 5.63 -17.79
C GLU A 232 17.89 6.35 -18.91
N ASP A 233 18.50 7.39 -19.44
CA ASP A 233 17.90 8.27 -20.46
C ASP A 233 17.50 7.49 -21.73
N ARG A 234 16.18 7.28 -21.92
CA ARG A 234 15.59 6.68 -23.12
C ARG A 234 14.93 7.72 -24.06
N SER A 235 15.26 8.98 -23.89
CA SER A 235 14.67 10.09 -24.67
C SER A 235 14.82 9.92 -26.17
N GLU A 236 15.91 9.29 -26.65
CA GLU A 236 16.14 9.00 -28.06
C GLU A 236 15.07 8.06 -28.65
N MET A 237 14.64 7.06 -27.88
CA MET A 237 13.61 6.11 -28.32
C MET A 237 12.24 6.79 -28.48
N TYR A 238 11.84 7.63 -27.51
CA TYR A 238 10.61 8.41 -27.62
C TYR A 238 10.61 9.33 -28.83
N ASN A 239 11.70 10.04 -29.09
CA ASN A 239 11.84 10.93 -30.24
C ASN A 239 11.80 10.16 -31.57
N THR A 240 12.41 8.97 -31.63
CA THR A 240 12.42 8.13 -32.84
C THR A 240 11.02 7.63 -33.17
N ILE A 241 10.29 7.14 -32.16
CA ILE A 241 8.92 6.63 -32.31
C ILE A 241 7.96 7.77 -32.67
N ASP A 242 8.12 8.94 -32.04
CA ASP A 242 7.34 10.14 -32.35
C ASP A 242 7.45 10.50 -33.84
N ALA A 243 8.68 10.47 -34.37
CA ALA A 243 8.93 10.73 -35.81
C ALA A 243 8.24 9.71 -36.75
N PHE A 244 7.94 8.50 -36.28
CA PHE A 244 7.17 7.53 -37.05
C PHE A 244 5.68 7.86 -37.06
N MET A 245 5.15 8.35 -35.95
CA MET A 245 3.73 8.77 -35.88
C MET A 245 3.38 9.84 -36.91
N LEU A 246 4.31 10.71 -37.24
CA LEU A 246 4.13 11.75 -38.26
C LEU A 246 4.06 11.21 -39.68
N LYS A 247 4.48 9.94 -39.91
CA LYS A 247 4.45 9.28 -41.23
C LYS A 247 3.20 8.43 -41.45
N LEU A 248 2.36 8.28 -40.44
CA LEU A 248 1.12 7.52 -40.48
C LEU A 248 -0.01 8.35 -41.12
N GLU A 249 -0.87 7.68 -41.85
CA GLU A 249 -2.05 8.24 -42.47
C GLU A 249 -3.32 7.88 -41.65
N PRO A 250 -4.44 8.63 -41.80
CA PRO A 250 -5.67 8.33 -41.07
C PRO A 250 -6.27 6.91 -41.30
N ALA A 251 -5.84 6.21 -42.35
CA ALA A 251 -6.23 4.82 -42.64
C ALA A 251 -5.44 3.80 -41.79
N ASP A 252 -4.30 4.21 -41.18
CA ASP A 252 -3.39 3.33 -40.46
C ASP A 252 -3.86 3.06 -39.02
N TYR A 253 -4.89 3.79 -38.51
CA TYR A 253 -5.36 3.64 -37.15
C TYR A 253 -6.87 3.91 -37.02
N GLU A 254 -7.47 3.34 -35.97
CA GLU A 254 -8.87 3.58 -35.57
C GLU A 254 -8.92 4.25 -34.22
N ILE A 255 -9.86 5.20 -34.02
CA ILE A 255 -10.05 5.94 -32.78
C ILE A 255 -11.46 5.68 -32.26
N ASP A 256 -11.59 5.25 -31.01
CA ASP A 256 -12.85 5.25 -30.26
C ASP A 256 -12.83 6.39 -29.22
N GLU A 257 -13.44 7.51 -29.58
CA GLU A 257 -13.53 8.68 -28.71
C GLU A 257 -14.32 8.41 -27.42
N LYS A 258 -15.27 7.45 -27.42
CA LYS A 258 -16.08 7.13 -26.24
C LYS A 258 -15.32 6.31 -25.23
N GLN A 259 -14.45 5.42 -25.68
CA GLN A 259 -13.60 4.59 -24.85
C GLN A 259 -12.21 5.21 -24.63
N LYS A 260 -11.92 6.34 -25.29
CA LYS A 260 -10.59 6.98 -25.29
C LYS A 260 -9.48 5.97 -25.63
N THR A 261 -9.69 5.17 -26.69
CA THR A 261 -8.73 4.20 -27.19
C THR A 261 -8.36 4.49 -28.64
N SER A 262 -7.12 4.19 -29.01
CA SER A 262 -6.60 4.23 -30.37
C SER A 262 -5.85 2.93 -30.65
N ILE A 263 -6.10 2.33 -31.82
CA ILE A 263 -5.49 1.07 -32.23
C ILE A 263 -5.02 1.18 -33.68
N PHE A 264 -3.96 0.45 -34.03
CA PHE A 264 -3.51 0.36 -35.41
C PHE A 264 -4.40 -0.58 -36.22
N THR A 265 -4.60 -0.26 -37.50
CA THR A 265 -5.17 -1.19 -38.49
C THR A 265 -4.13 -2.21 -38.94
N GLU A 266 -4.53 -3.25 -39.70
CA GLU A 266 -3.57 -4.20 -40.26
C GLU A 266 -2.57 -3.50 -41.19
N GLU A 267 -3.04 -2.58 -42.03
CA GLU A 267 -2.19 -1.79 -42.94
C GLU A 267 -1.26 -0.86 -42.15
N GLY A 268 -1.76 -0.25 -41.07
CA GLY A 268 -0.95 0.61 -40.19
C GLY A 268 0.13 -0.16 -39.43
N THR A 269 -0.19 -1.38 -38.97
CA THR A 269 0.77 -2.27 -38.34
C THR A 269 1.88 -2.65 -39.32
N GLU A 270 1.56 -3.08 -40.53
CA GLU A 270 2.56 -3.44 -41.56
C GLU A 270 3.48 -2.24 -41.93
N ARG A 271 2.90 -1.05 -42.07
CA ARG A 271 3.67 0.18 -42.32
C ARG A 271 4.63 0.49 -41.18
N LEU A 272 4.15 0.36 -39.94
CA LEU A 272 4.95 0.60 -38.73
C LEU A 272 6.07 -0.43 -38.58
N GLU A 273 5.78 -1.73 -38.82
CA GLU A 273 6.82 -2.78 -38.79
C GLU A 273 7.95 -2.50 -39.79
N ASN A 274 7.63 -2.01 -40.96
CA ASN A 274 8.63 -1.62 -41.95
C ASN A 274 9.49 -0.44 -41.44
N LEU A 275 8.88 0.59 -40.85
CA LEU A 275 9.61 1.72 -40.26
C LEU A 275 10.53 1.30 -39.12
N LEU A 276 10.06 0.40 -38.25
CA LEU A 276 10.83 -0.12 -37.13
C LEU A 276 11.98 -1.02 -37.58
N ARG A 277 11.74 -1.81 -38.63
CA ARG A 277 12.75 -2.68 -39.23
C ARG A 277 13.86 -1.86 -39.88
N ASP A 278 13.52 -0.80 -40.64
CA ASP A 278 14.46 0.12 -41.25
C ASP A 278 15.31 0.86 -40.22
N ALA A 279 14.76 1.11 -39.04
CA ALA A 279 15.49 1.72 -37.92
C ALA A 279 16.29 0.72 -37.08
N GLY A 280 16.18 -0.59 -37.34
CA GLY A 280 16.84 -1.63 -36.55
C GLY A 280 16.27 -1.83 -35.15
N LEU A 281 15.02 -1.38 -34.92
CA LEU A 281 14.36 -1.47 -33.63
C LEU A 281 13.49 -2.74 -33.52
N LEU A 282 13.01 -3.31 -34.63
CA LEU A 282 12.20 -4.51 -34.64
C LEU A 282 13.08 -5.75 -34.50
N LYS A 283 12.76 -6.59 -33.53
CA LYS A 283 13.33 -7.92 -33.34
C LYS A 283 12.33 -8.96 -33.84
N GLY A 284 12.83 -10.02 -34.52
CA GLY A 284 11.95 -11.04 -35.09
C GLY A 284 11.20 -10.57 -36.35
N GLU A 285 10.03 -11.19 -36.62
CA GLU A 285 9.27 -10.95 -37.85
C GLU A 285 8.10 -10.00 -37.65
N SER A 286 7.51 -9.97 -36.40
CA SER A 286 6.32 -9.18 -36.10
C SER A 286 6.51 -8.22 -34.93
N LEU A 287 5.81 -7.09 -34.99
CA LEU A 287 5.71 -6.13 -33.88
C LEU A 287 5.20 -6.79 -32.60
N TYR A 288 4.33 -7.79 -32.71
CA TYR A 288 3.71 -8.48 -31.58
C TYR A 288 4.50 -9.69 -31.06
N ASP A 289 5.70 -9.91 -31.52
CA ASP A 289 6.60 -10.90 -30.94
C ASP A 289 6.97 -10.50 -29.50
N VAL A 290 7.16 -11.48 -28.62
CA VAL A 290 7.40 -11.27 -27.18
C VAL A 290 8.58 -10.34 -26.92
N GLU A 291 9.61 -10.38 -27.78
CA GLU A 291 10.81 -9.52 -27.68
C GLU A 291 10.52 -8.03 -27.93
N ASN A 292 9.40 -7.70 -28.59
CA ASN A 292 9.03 -6.34 -28.97
C ASN A 292 8.00 -5.69 -28.03
N VAL A 293 7.66 -6.29 -26.88
CA VAL A 293 6.63 -5.80 -25.94
C VAL A 293 6.87 -4.35 -25.53
N ALA A 294 8.13 -3.97 -25.24
CA ALA A 294 8.48 -2.59 -24.92
C ALA A 294 8.21 -1.63 -26.08
N ILE A 295 8.53 -2.04 -27.32
CA ILE A 295 8.31 -1.23 -28.52
C ILE A 295 6.81 -1.03 -28.74
N VAL A 296 5.99 -2.09 -28.62
CA VAL A 296 4.53 -2.03 -28.72
C VAL A 296 3.96 -1.01 -27.70
N HIS A 297 4.48 -1.01 -26.48
CA HIS A 297 4.06 -0.07 -25.46
C HIS A 297 4.36 1.39 -25.87
N HIS A 298 5.58 1.70 -26.26
CA HIS A 298 5.98 3.05 -26.67
C HIS A 298 5.20 3.53 -27.91
N VAL A 299 5.01 2.66 -28.88
CA VAL A 299 4.26 2.95 -30.11
C VAL A 299 2.80 3.27 -29.81
N ASN A 300 2.16 2.48 -28.94
CA ASN A 300 0.77 2.73 -28.54
C ASN A 300 0.64 4.05 -27.75
N ASN A 301 1.59 4.37 -26.89
CA ASN A 301 1.57 5.65 -26.17
C ASN A 301 1.80 6.84 -27.09
N ALA A 302 2.69 6.73 -28.06
CA ALA A 302 2.87 7.75 -29.08
C ALA A 302 1.61 7.98 -29.91
N LEU A 303 0.93 6.89 -30.33
CA LEU A 303 -0.34 6.98 -31.04
C LEU A 303 -1.42 7.66 -30.17
N LYS A 304 -1.55 7.27 -28.91
CA LYS A 304 -2.48 7.91 -27.96
C LYS A 304 -2.17 9.40 -27.80
N ALA A 305 -0.90 9.76 -27.61
CA ALA A 305 -0.46 11.14 -27.44
C ALA A 305 -0.84 12.00 -28.66
N HIS A 306 -0.69 11.48 -29.88
CA HIS A 306 -1.02 12.20 -31.12
C HIS A 306 -2.52 12.29 -31.38
N GLN A 307 -3.27 11.22 -31.12
CA GLN A 307 -4.65 11.10 -31.57
C GLN A 307 -5.71 11.45 -30.51
N LEU A 308 -5.41 11.22 -29.24
CA LEU A 308 -6.38 11.38 -28.15
C LEU A 308 -6.14 12.61 -27.26
N PHE A 309 -4.93 13.15 -27.25
CA PHE A 309 -4.57 14.28 -26.37
C PHE A 309 -4.29 15.54 -27.19
N GLN A 310 -4.99 16.62 -26.88
CA GLN A 310 -4.93 17.89 -27.61
C GLN A 310 -4.32 18.98 -26.71
N LYS A 311 -3.38 19.72 -27.26
CA LYS A 311 -2.81 20.92 -26.63
C LYS A 311 -3.92 21.95 -26.35
N ASP A 312 -3.81 22.66 -25.24
CA ASP A 312 -4.74 23.67 -24.75
C ASP A 312 -6.14 23.11 -24.34
N LYS A 313 -6.33 21.81 -24.41
CA LYS A 313 -7.53 21.12 -23.94
C LYS A 313 -7.20 20.14 -22.82
N ASP A 314 -6.31 19.18 -23.07
CA ASP A 314 -5.93 18.13 -22.13
C ASP A 314 -4.63 18.47 -21.39
N TYR A 315 -3.77 19.29 -22.00
CA TYR A 315 -2.52 19.77 -21.41
C TYR A 315 -2.10 21.09 -22.05
N ILE A 316 -1.19 21.81 -21.38
CA ILE A 316 -0.49 22.97 -21.92
C ILE A 316 1.03 22.79 -21.84
N VAL A 317 1.75 23.53 -22.68
CA VAL A 317 3.21 23.66 -22.57
C VAL A 317 3.53 24.97 -21.86
N ARG A 318 4.15 24.90 -20.69
CA ARG A 318 4.53 26.07 -19.89
C ARG A 318 5.96 25.93 -19.39
N ASN A 319 6.80 26.93 -19.65
CA ASN A 319 8.21 26.93 -19.25
C ASN A 319 9.03 25.73 -19.81
N GLY A 320 8.62 25.15 -20.93
CA GLY A 320 9.27 23.97 -21.50
C GLY A 320 8.84 22.63 -20.87
N GLU A 321 7.77 22.64 -20.08
CA GLU A 321 7.21 21.43 -19.45
C GLU A 321 5.73 21.24 -19.83
N ILE A 322 5.29 19.99 -19.87
CA ILE A 322 3.89 19.61 -20.04
C ILE A 322 3.17 19.75 -18.69
N VAL A 323 2.10 20.54 -18.66
CA VAL A 323 1.21 20.68 -17.50
C VAL A 323 -0.16 20.17 -17.84
N ILE A 324 -0.65 19.19 -17.08
CA ILE A 324 -1.97 18.57 -17.29
C ILE A 324 -3.10 19.57 -16.98
N ILE A 325 -4.17 19.53 -17.77
CA ILE A 325 -5.43 20.22 -17.49
C ILE A 325 -6.44 19.19 -17.02
N ASP A 326 -7.04 19.40 -15.85
CA ASP A 326 -8.11 18.56 -15.35
C ASP A 326 -9.36 18.65 -16.26
N GLU A 327 -9.83 17.52 -16.74
CA GLU A 327 -10.95 17.44 -17.69
C GLU A 327 -12.26 17.99 -17.10
N PHE A 328 -12.47 17.88 -15.79
CA PHE A 328 -13.72 18.27 -15.13
C PHE A 328 -13.72 19.73 -14.65
N THR A 329 -12.59 20.20 -14.16
CA THR A 329 -12.46 21.52 -13.57
C THR A 329 -11.83 22.54 -14.48
N GLY A 330 -11.15 22.11 -15.56
CA GLY A 330 -10.36 22.97 -16.46
C GLY A 330 -9.15 23.62 -15.77
N ARG A 331 -8.76 23.13 -14.58
CA ARG A 331 -7.63 23.67 -13.80
C ARG A 331 -6.32 23.01 -14.22
N MET A 332 -5.27 23.81 -14.27
CA MET A 332 -3.91 23.30 -14.43
C MET A 332 -3.47 22.54 -13.18
N MET A 333 -2.85 21.38 -13.38
CA MET A 333 -2.30 20.52 -12.33
C MET A 333 -0.76 20.47 -12.44
N PRO A 334 -0.03 21.49 -11.93
CA PRO A 334 1.42 21.49 -11.95
C PRO A 334 1.97 20.35 -11.07
N GLY A 335 3.02 19.70 -11.55
CA GLY A 335 3.66 18.58 -10.85
C GLY A 335 3.01 17.20 -11.07
N ARG A 336 1.78 17.13 -11.59
CA ARG A 336 1.17 15.85 -12.01
C ARG A 336 1.69 15.45 -13.38
N ARG A 337 1.90 14.14 -13.55
CA ARG A 337 2.34 13.52 -14.80
C ARG A 337 1.39 12.39 -15.19
N TYR A 338 1.19 12.18 -16.50
CA TYR A 338 0.52 10.97 -16.98
C TYR A 338 1.44 9.76 -16.73
N SER A 339 0.85 8.65 -16.35
CA SER A 339 1.54 7.39 -16.07
C SER A 339 1.95 6.65 -17.35
N GLU A 340 2.75 5.61 -17.18
CA GLU A 340 3.05 4.60 -18.20
C GLU A 340 3.71 5.16 -19.48
N GLY A 341 4.58 6.15 -19.38
CA GLY A 341 5.30 6.71 -20.54
C GLY A 341 4.47 7.64 -21.42
N LEU A 342 3.18 7.84 -21.15
CA LEU A 342 2.34 8.76 -21.94
C LEU A 342 2.79 10.21 -21.80
N HIS A 343 3.25 10.62 -20.61
CA HIS A 343 3.76 11.98 -20.40
C HIS A 343 4.99 12.25 -21.26
N GLN A 344 5.92 11.30 -21.31
CA GLN A 344 7.12 11.35 -22.14
C GLN A 344 6.78 11.34 -23.64
N ALA A 345 5.76 10.58 -24.04
CA ALA A 345 5.25 10.60 -25.41
C ALA A 345 4.66 11.97 -25.79
N LEU A 346 4.02 12.68 -24.84
CA LEU A 346 3.56 14.06 -25.04
C LEU A 346 4.72 15.06 -25.05
N GLU A 347 5.74 14.86 -24.20
CA GLU A 347 6.98 15.67 -24.23
C GLU A 347 7.69 15.50 -25.57
N ALA A 348 7.78 14.30 -26.15
CA ALA A 348 8.31 14.04 -27.47
C ALA A 348 7.47 14.74 -28.57
N LYS A 349 6.15 14.58 -28.53
CA LYS A 349 5.22 15.21 -29.49
C LYS A 349 5.35 16.75 -29.51
N GLU A 350 5.52 17.38 -28.37
CA GLU A 350 5.66 18.83 -28.26
C GLU A 350 7.12 19.31 -28.37
N HIS A 351 8.07 18.39 -28.61
CA HIS A 351 9.51 18.66 -28.74
C HIS A 351 10.07 19.46 -27.55
N VAL A 352 9.60 19.15 -26.34
CA VAL A 352 10.16 19.67 -25.09
C VAL A 352 11.16 18.66 -24.50
N ALA A 353 11.94 19.07 -23.50
CA ALA A 353 12.89 18.17 -22.86
C ALA A 353 12.14 17.01 -22.21
N ILE A 354 12.45 15.79 -22.65
CA ILE A 354 11.88 14.57 -22.08
C ILE A 354 12.50 14.34 -20.71
N GLN A 355 11.66 14.38 -19.68
CA GLN A 355 12.11 14.16 -18.32
C GLN A 355 12.31 12.65 -18.06
N PRO A 356 13.30 12.25 -17.28
CA PRO A 356 13.51 10.84 -16.94
C PRO A 356 12.21 10.20 -16.45
N GLU A 357 11.94 9.01 -16.91
CA GLU A 357 10.86 8.19 -16.39
C GLU A 357 11.31 7.54 -15.08
N ASN A 358 10.44 7.52 -14.08
CA ASN A 358 10.70 6.72 -12.91
C ASN A 358 10.35 5.26 -13.22
N GLN A 359 11.36 4.41 -13.18
CA GLN A 359 11.17 2.97 -13.35
C GLN A 359 10.73 2.34 -12.05
N THR A 360 9.78 1.40 -12.13
CA THR A 360 9.46 0.52 -11.01
C THR A 360 10.67 -0.36 -10.67
N LEU A 361 11.26 -0.13 -9.50
CA LEU A 361 12.37 -0.95 -8.99
C LEU A 361 11.86 -2.20 -8.29
N ALA A 362 10.78 -2.05 -7.53
CA ALA A 362 10.11 -3.15 -6.84
C ALA A 362 8.64 -2.80 -6.61
N SER A 363 7.77 -3.78 -6.62
CA SER A 363 6.35 -3.61 -6.33
C SER A 363 5.79 -4.83 -5.60
N VAL A 364 4.79 -4.62 -4.75
CA VAL A 364 4.03 -5.70 -4.11
C VAL A 364 2.61 -5.21 -3.81
N THR A 365 1.62 -6.06 -4.02
CA THR A 365 0.26 -5.77 -3.57
C THR A 365 0.10 -6.06 -2.08
N PHE A 366 -0.80 -5.35 -1.39
CA PHE A 366 -1.13 -5.66 0.00
C PHE A 366 -1.59 -7.10 0.16
N GLN A 367 -2.36 -7.60 -0.80
CA GLN A 367 -2.83 -8.98 -0.80
C GLN A 367 -1.66 -9.96 -0.70
N ASN A 368 -0.66 -9.81 -1.56
CA ASN A 368 0.49 -10.70 -1.59
C ASN A 368 1.43 -10.48 -0.41
N TYR A 369 1.60 -9.23 0.05
CA TYR A 369 2.37 -8.96 1.25
C TYR A 369 1.78 -9.63 2.50
N PHE A 370 0.48 -9.43 2.79
CA PHE A 370 -0.14 -10.01 3.98
C PHE A 370 -0.29 -11.53 3.93
N ARG A 371 -0.27 -12.14 2.74
CA ARG A 371 -0.19 -13.60 2.57
C ARG A 371 1.15 -14.21 2.98
N LEU A 372 2.20 -13.42 3.19
CA LEU A 372 3.48 -13.88 3.71
C LEU A 372 3.40 -14.31 5.17
N TYR A 373 2.46 -13.76 5.93
CA TYR A 373 2.31 -14.11 7.34
C TYR A 373 1.82 -15.54 7.51
N LYS A 374 2.51 -16.31 8.35
CA LYS A 374 2.10 -17.69 8.70
C LYS A 374 0.76 -17.73 9.38
N LYS A 375 0.46 -16.69 10.18
CA LYS A 375 -0.82 -16.47 10.82
C LYS A 375 -1.20 -14.99 10.69
N LEU A 376 -2.34 -14.74 10.05
CA LEU A 376 -2.91 -13.41 9.86
C LEU A 376 -4.23 -13.33 10.61
N ALA A 377 -4.49 -12.21 11.26
CA ALA A 377 -5.75 -11.92 11.91
C ALA A 377 -6.14 -10.46 11.66
N GLY A 378 -7.41 -10.15 11.82
CA GLY A 378 -7.89 -8.80 11.61
C GLY A 378 -9.03 -8.40 12.54
N MET A 379 -9.19 -7.11 12.76
CA MET A 379 -10.30 -6.57 13.53
C MET A 379 -10.87 -5.32 12.87
N THR A 380 -12.19 -5.20 12.88
CA THR A 380 -12.92 -4.03 12.39
C THR A 380 -14.35 -4.04 12.93
N GLY A 381 -15.09 -2.97 12.71
CA GLY A 381 -16.53 -2.90 13.04
C GLY A 381 -17.44 -3.35 11.89
N THR A 382 -16.94 -3.69 10.71
CA THR A 382 -17.71 -3.79 9.46
C THR A 382 -17.16 -4.81 8.44
N ALA A 383 -16.69 -5.98 8.88
CA ALA A 383 -16.10 -6.99 7.99
C ALA A 383 -17.14 -7.88 7.27
N LEU A 384 -18.32 -8.08 7.86
CA LEU A 384 -19.28 -9.07 7.38
C LEU A 384 -19.79 -8.81 5.95
N THR A 385 -19.81 -7.55 5.54
CA THR A 385 -20.21 -7.17 4.18
C THR A 385 -19.24 -7.70 3.11
N GLU A 386 -17.97 -7.84 3.48
CA GLU A 386 -16.85 -8.28 2.61
C GLU A 386 -16.32 -9.68 3.01
N ALA A 387 -17.11 -10.46 3.79
CA ALA A 387 -16.67 -11.77 4.28
C ALA A 387 -16.29 -12.76 3.19
N GLU A 388 -16.92 -12.68 2.03
CA GLU A 388 -16.59 -13.49 0.85
C GLU A 388 -15.21 -13.14 0.29
N GLU A 389 -14.88 -11.86 0.25
CA GLU A 389 -13.58 -11.37 -0.22
C GLU A 389 -12.45 -11.79 0.74
N PHE A 390 -12.65 -11.61 2.05
CA PHE A 390 -11.69 -12.06 3.07
C PHE A 390 -11.44 -13.58 2.99
N GLY A 391 -12.49 -14.36 2.79
CA GLY A 391 -12.37 -15.80 2.62
C GLY A 391 -11.64 -16.21 1.35
N ASN A 392 -11.98 -15.61 0.22
CA ASN A 392 -11.43 -15.98 -1.10
C ASN A 392 -9.97 -15.52 -1.30
N ILE A 393 -9.62 -14.33 -0.80
CA ILE A 393 -8.30 -13.74 -1.03
C ILE A 393 -7.31 -14.11 0.08
N TYR A 394 -7.71 -14.01 1.34
CA TYR A 394 -6.81 -14.15 2.48
C TYR A 394 -7.03 -15.43 3.30
N GLY A 395 -8.07 -16.20 3.01
CA GLY A 395 -8.43 -17.37 3.81
C GLY A 395 -8.95 -17.02 5.20
N LEU A 396 -9.39 -15.77 5.43
CA LEU A 396 -9.82 -15.29 6.73
C LEU A 396 -11.33 -15.45 6.91
N GLU A 397 -11.73 -16.06 8.01
CA GLU A 397 -13.13 -16.17 8.41
C GLU A 397 -13.54 -15.01 9.32
N VAL A 398 -14.69 -14.41 9.02
CA VAL A 398 -15.27 -13.32 9.84
C VAL A 398 -16.16 -13.90 10.94
N THR A 399 -15.92 -13.47 12.19
CA THR A 399 -16.76 -13.80 13.35
C THR A 399 -17.30 -12.52 13.96
N GLU A 400 -18.63 -12.37 13.94
CA GLU A 400 -19.32 -11.25 14.61
C GLU A 400 -19.34 -11.49 16.13
N ILE A 401 -18.70 -10.59 16.88
CA ILE A 401 -18.64 -10.64 18.34
C ILE A 401 -19.82 -9.84 18.92
N PRO A 402 -20.60 -10.40 19.86
CA PRO A 402 -21.69 -9.68 20.50
C PRO A 402 -21.14 -8.44 21.24
N THR A 403 -21.95 -7.38 21.27
CA THR A 403 -21.62 -6.18 22.04
C THR A 403 -21.69 -6.41 23.53
N ASN A 404 -20.89 -5.72 24.34
CA ASN A 404 -20.90 -5.81 25.79
C ASN A 404 -22.27 -5.34 26.38
N LEU A 405 -22.76 -4.22 25.86
CA LEU A 405 -24.10 -3.70 26.21
C LEU A 405 -24.97 -3.65 24.93
N PRO A 406 -26.31 -3.77 25.09
CA PRO A 406 -27.24 -3.66 23.97
C PRO A 406 -27.11 -2.30 23.27
N VAL A 407 -27.18 -2.30 21.94
CA VAL A 407 -27.18 -1.08 21.14
C VAL A 407 -28.55 -0.43 21.19
N VAL A 408 -28.62 0.80 21.71
CA VAL A 408 -29.83 1.59 21.83
C VAL A 408 -29.96 2.72 20.82
N ARG A 409 -28.97 2.85 19.91
CA ARG A 409 -28.98 3.83 18.81
C ARG A 409 -30.19 3.58 17.89
N VAL A 410 -30.84 4.66 17.47
CA VAL A 410 -31.93 4.64 16.50
C VAL A 410 -31.38 4.98 15.10
N ASP A 411 -31.47 4.04 14.19
CA ASP A 411 -31.15 4.26 12.77
C ASP A 411 -32.46 4.56 12.04
N GLU A 412 -32.67 5.83 11.64
CA GLU A 412 -33.84 6.30 10.95
C GLU A 412 -33.82 5.93 9.46
N ASP A 413 -35.01 5.91 8.84
CA ASP A 413 -35.13 5.71 7.39
C ASP A 413 -34.51 6.89 6.62
N ASP A 414 -33.99 6.58 5.45
CA ASP A 414 -33.39 7.58 4.55
C ASP A 414 -34.45 8.54 4.02
N GLU A 415 -34.13 9.82 3.96
CA GLU A 415 -34.93 10.84 3.31
C GLU A 415 -34.38 11.15 1.93
N VAL A 416 -35.20 10.97 0.87
CA VAL A 416 -34.78 11.21 -0.50
C VAL A 416 -35.51 12.42 -1.07
N TYR A 417 -34.74 13.40 -1.53
CA TYR A 417 -35.19 14.64 -2.14
C TYR A 417 -34.99 14.59 -3.65
N ARG A 418 -35.76 15.39 -4.41
CA ARG A 418 -35.60 15.45 -5.87
C ARG A 418 -34.30 16.14 -6.27
N THR A 419 -33.95 17.22 -5.59
CA THR A 419 -32.80 18.05 -5.94
C THR A 419 -31.80 18.13 -4.78
N VAL A 420 -30.55 18.43 -5.11
CA VAL A 420 -29.47 18.67 -4.15
C VAL A 420 -29.79 19.88 -3.26
N GLU A 421 -30.45 20.93 -3.83
CA GLU A 421 -30.82 22.13 -3.06
C GLU A 421 -31.85 21.83 -1.99
N GLU A 422 -32.90 21.05 -2.30
CA GLU A 422 -33.91 20.65 -1.32
C GLU A 422 -33.28 19.79 -0.20
N LYS A 423 -32.38 18.87 -0.55
CA LYS A 423 -31.60 18.07 0.40
C LYS A 423 -30.81 18.93 1.36
N TYR A 424 -30.05 19.88 0.88
CA TYR A 424 -29.25 20.76 1.74
C TYR A 424 -30.08 21.67 2.63
N LYS A 425 -31.23 22.16 2.15
CA LYS A 425 -32.18 22.90 3.00
C LYS A 425 -32.66 22.04 4.17
N ALA A 426 -33.03 20.79 3.92
CA ALA A 426 -33.46 19.87 4.95
C ALA A 426 -32.33 19.56 5.95
N ILE A 427 -31.11 19.35 5.48
CA ILE A 427 -29.92 19.14 6.32
C ILE A 427 -29.68 20.32 7.25
N VAL A 428 -29.69 21.55 6.74
CA VAL A 428 -29.48 22.75 7.55
C VAL A 428 -30.56 22.89 8.62
N LYS A 429 -31.82 22.62 8.29
CA LYS A 429 -32.94 22.62 9.23
C LYS A 429 -32.72 21.60 10.35
N GLU A 430 -32.36 20.38 10.01
CA GLU A 430 -32.11 19.28 10.97
C GLU A 430 -30.94 19.60 11.91
N ILE A 431 -29.86 20.17 11.37
CA ILE A 431 -28.70 20.63 12.18
C ILE A 431 -29.13 21.69 13.18
N LYS A 432 -29.96 22.63 12.75
CA LYS A 432 -30.49 23.68 13.63
C LYS A 432 -31.32 23.11 14.77
N GLU A 433 -32.24 22.21 14.48
CA GLU A 433 -33.09 21.52 15.50
C GLU A 433 -32.25 20.70 16.48
N ALA A 434 -31.20 19.99 16.00
CA ALA A 434 -30.30 19.23 16.86
C ALA A 434 -29.49 20.16 17.78
N ARG A 435 -28.99 21.28 17.27
CA ARG A 435 -28.25 22.28 18.06
C ARG A 435 -29.12 22.93 19.14
N GLU A 436 -30.36 23.26 18.82
CA GLU A 436 -31.33 23.82 19.78
C GLU A 436 -31.61 22.84 20.94
N LYS A 437 -31.62 21.56 20.70
CA LYS A 437 -31.72 20.50 21.70
C LYS A 437 -30.40 20.28 22.47
N GLY A 438 -29.29 20.86 22.07
CA GLY A 438 -27.95 20.60 22.61
C GLY A 438 -27.36 19.27 22.17
N GLN A 439 -27.90 18.64 21.12
CA GLN A 439 -27.41 17.35 20.63
C GLN A 439 -26.15 17.55 19.77
N PRO A 440 -24.99 16.90 20.08
CA PRO A 440 -23.83 16.93 19.23
C PRO A 440 -24.12 16.25 17.90
N THR A 441 -23.70 16.88 16.80
CA THR A 441 -24.01 16.42 15.43
C THR A 441 -22.74 16.23 14.63
N LEU A 442 -22.54 15.02 14.10
CA LEU A 442 -21.50 14.69 13.13
C LEU A 442 -22.14 14.57 11.75
N VAL A 443 -21.72 15.43 10.82
CA VAL A 443 -22.20 15.44 9.44
C VAL A 443 -21.19 14.77 8.54
N GLY A 444 -21.50 13.58 7.99
CA GLY A 444 -20.68 12.85 7.06
C GLY A 444 -20.89 13.28 5.60
N THR A 445 -19.81 13.57 4.89
CA THR A 445 -19.81 13.91 3.46
C THR A 445 -18.92 12.98 2.67
N THR A 446 -19.17 12.82 1.38
CA THR A 446 -18.42 11.87 0.52
C THR A 446 -17.14 12.46 -0.08
N SER A 447 -16.98 13.78 -0.10
CA SER A 447 -15.79 14.44 -0.63
C SER A 447 -15.47 15.74 0.12
N ILE A 448 -14.21 16.18 -0.03
CA ILE A 448 -13.74 17.46 0.51
C ILE A 448 -14.58 18.62 -0.04
N GLU A 449 -14.84 18.62 -1.34
CA GLU A 449 -15.63 19.67 -2.00
C GLU A 449 -17.04 19.78 -1.41
N LYS A 450 -17.74 18.64 -1.22
CA LYS A 450 -19.08 18.60 -0.61
C LYS A 450 -19.07 19.09 0.84
N SER A 451 -17.99 18.80 1.59
CA SER A 451 -17.81 19.31 2.95
C SER A 451 -17.69 20.83 2.99
N GLU A 452 -16.92 21.40 2.07
CA GLU A 452 -16.75 22.85 1.94
C GLU A 452 -18.02 23.56 1.46
N GLN A 453 -18.75 22.96 0.51
CA GLN A 453 -20.06 23.47 0.06
C GLN A 453 -21.06 23.54 1.20
N LEU A 454 -21.16 22.49 2.02
CA LEU A 454 -22.04 22.49 3.19
C LEU A 454 -21.58 23.53 4.22
N ALA A 455 -20.30 23.64 4.49
CA ALA A 455 -19.73 24.64 5.40
C ALA A 455 -20.06 26.08 4.93
N ALA A 456 -19.96 26.36 3.62
CA ALA A 456 -20.32 27.66 3.06
C ALA A 456 -21.81 27.97 3.21
N ARG A 457 -22.69 26.96 3.06
CA ARG A 457 -24.14 27.09 3.28
C ARG A 457 -24.47 27.36 4.74
N LEU A 458 -23.87 26.62 5.68
CA LEU A 458 -24.06 26.86 7.11
C LEU A 458 -23.64 28.29 7.52
N ARG A 459 -22.53 28.80 6.98
CA ARG A 459 -22.10 30.19 7.23
C ARG A 459 -23.11 31.20 6.72
N LYS A 460 -23.74 30.99 5.53
CA LYS A 460 -24.80 31.85 5.00
C LYS A 460 -26.04 31.86 5.90
N GLU A 461 -26.36 30.76 6.54
CA GLU A 461 -27.49 30.64 7.49
C GLU A 461 -27.13 31.13 8.91
N GLY A 462 -25.93 31.68 9.10
CA GLY A 462 -25.52 32.32 10.36
C GLY A 462 -24.85 31.37 11.37
N PHE A 463 -24.49 30.17 10.98
CA PHE A 463 -23.69 29.28 11.82
C PHE A 463 -22.21 29.70 11.71
N THR A 464 -21.62 30.09 12.83
CA THR A 464 -20.18 30.47 12.93
C THR A 464 -19.36 29.49 13.75
N ASP A 465 -20.03 28.67 14.57
CA ASP A 465 -19.42 27.73 15.53
C ASP A 465 -19.63 26.30 15.06
N PHE A 466 -18.79 25.86 14.14
CA PHE A 466 -18.69 24.47 13.68
C PHE A 466 -17.28 24.18 13.16
N GLU A 467 -16.87 22.93 13.23
CA GLU A 467 -15.57 22.46 12.75
C GLU A 467 -15.72 21.65 11.45
N VAL A 468 -14.72 21.77 10.56
CA VAL A 468 -14.63 20.99 9.32
C VAL A 468 -13.38 20.12 9.39
N LEU A 469 -13.59 18.82 9.26
CA LEU A 469 -12.57 17.81 9.31
C LEU A 469 -12.43 17.15 7.93
N ASN A 470 -11.36 17.46 7.24
CA ASN A 470 -11.03 16.91 5.93
C ASN A 470 -9.51 16.76 5.78
N ALA A 471 -9.04 16.11 4.72
CA ALA A 471 -7.61 15.83 4.49
C ALA A 471 -6.68 17.06 4.50
N ARG A 472 -7.21 18.29 4.36
CA ARG A 472 -6.41 19.52 4.44
C ARG A 472 -6.04 19.92 5.86
N HIS A 473 -6.59 19.29 6.88
CA HIS A 473 -6.45 19.68 8.30
C HIS A 473 -5.97 18.51 9.18
N HIS A 474 -5.15 17.61 8.67
CA HIS A 474 -4.66 16.45 9.37
C HIS A 474 -4.04 16.73 10.76
N GLU A 475 -3.26 17.79 10.87
CA GLU A 475 -2.60 18.14 12.13
C GLU A 475 -3.58 18.47 13.27
N ARG A 476 -4.79 18.95 12.92
CA ARG A 476 -5.84 19.33 13.89
C ARG A 476 -6.90 18.27 14.08
N GLU A 477 -6.81 17.17 13.37
CA GLU A 477 -7.83 16.12 13.34
C GLU A 477 -8.17 15.59 14.73
N ALA A 478 -7.16 15.19 15.50
CA ALA A 478 -7.36 14.67 16.84
C ALA A 478 -8.02 15.68 17.80
N ALA A 479 -7.64 16.97 17.72
CA ALA A 479 -8.22 18.03 18.52
C ALA A 479 -9.69 18.29 18.15
N ILE A 480 -10.03 18.29 16.85
CA ILE A 480 -11.42 18.47 16.38
C ILE A 480 -12.29 17.31 16.84
N VAL A 481 -11.83 16.06 16.66
CA VAL A 481 -12.57 14.86 17.06
C VAL A 481 -12.79 14.84 18.58
N ALA A 482 -11.79 15.28 19.35
CA ALA A 482 -11.89 15.37 20.81
C ALA A 482 -13.03 16.30 21.28
N GLN A 483 -13.38 17.32 20.50
CA GLN A 483 -14.44 18.28 20.84
C GLN A 483 -15.79 17.93 20.20
N ALA A 484 -15.85 17.02 19.24
CA ALA A 484 -17.06 16.69 18.47
C ALA A 484 -18.21 16.14 19.32
N GLY A 485 -17.92 15.59 20.50
CA GLY A 485 -18.93 15.07 21.44
C GLY A 485 -19.49 16.09 22.43
N LYS A 486 -19.08 17.36 22.40
CA LYS A 486 -19.61 18.39 23.28
C LYS A 486 -21.07 18.71 22.96
N PRO A 487 -21.90 19.05 23.95
CA PRO A 487 -23.30 19.44 23.71
C PRO A 487 -23.43 20.55 22.66
N GLY A 488 -24.24 20.32 21.61
CA GLY A 488 -24.49 21.28 20.54
C GLY A 488 -23.33 21.50 19.56
N ALA A 489 -22.25 20.75 19.65
CA ALA A 489 -21.14 20.79 18.68
C ALA A 489 -21.60 20.31 17.30
N ILE A 490 -21.13 20.96 16.25
CA ILE A 490 -21.36 20.57 14.86
C ILE A 490 -20.01 20.31 14.22
N THR A 491 -19.81 19.08 13.74
CA THR A 491 -18.58 18.68 13.05
C THR A 491 -18.94 18.12 11.68
N ILE A 492 -18.40 18.74 10.62
CA ILE A 492 -18.54 18.23 9.25
C ILE A 492 -17.28 17.41 8.96
N ALA A 493 -17.42 16.16 8.63
CA ALA A 493 -16.29 15.29 8.37
C ALA A 493 -16.43 14.58 7.00
N THR A 494 -15.33 14.48 6.26
CA THR A 494 -15.24 13.55 5.15
C THR A 494 -15.13 12.12 5.69
N ASN A 495 -15.48 11.15 4.87
CA ASN A 495 -15.63 9.76 5.27
C ASN A 495 -14.42 9.15 6.02
N MET A 496 -13.21 9.46 5.56
CA MET A 496 -11.96 8.92 6.14
C MET A 496 -11.49 9.70 7.38
N ALA A 497 -11.92 10.94 7.54
CA ALA A 497 -11.45 11.80 8.61
C ALA A 497 -11.95 11.32 9.99
N GLY A 498 -11.06 11.29 10.97
CA GLY A 498 -11.35 10.82 12.33
C GLY A 498 -11.43 9.29 12.46
N ARG A 499 -11.00 8.50 11.47
CA ARG A 499 -10.98 7.02 11.58
C ARG A 499 -9.98 6.57 12.66
N GLY A 500 -10.32 5.53 13.40
CA GLY A 500 -9.51 5.03 14.51
C GLY A 500 -9.53 5.92 15.78
N THR A 501 -10.21 7.09 15.73
CA THR A 501 -10.35 8.00 16.87
C THR A 501 -11.78 7.94 17.42
N ASP A 502 -11.89 7.90 18.73
CA ASP A 502 -13.19 7.80 19.42
C ASP A 502 -13.77 9.19 19.70
N ILE A 503 -15.05 9.39 19.36
CA ILE A 503 -15.82 10.58 19.75
C ILE A 503 -16.42 10.33 21.12
N GLN A 504 -15.87 10.95 22.15
CA GLN A 504 -16.35 10.85 23.52
C GLN A 504 -17.40 11.90 23.79
N LEU A 505 -18.59 11.49 24.29
CA LEU A 505 -19.63 12.43 24.66
C LEU A 505 -19.14 13.31 25.83
N GLY A 506 -19.35 14.63 25.71
CA GLY A 506 -18.83 15.63 26.64
C GLY A 506 -17.44 16.17 26.28
N GLY A 507 -16.71 15.51 25.37
CA GLY A 507 -15.34 15.82 24.97
C GLY A 507 -14.33 14.85 25.57
N ASN A 508 -13.06 14.89 25.10
CA ASN A 508 -11.97 14.07 25.61
C ASN A 508 -11.22 14.80 26.73
N ALA A 509 -11.32 14.28 27.96
CA ALA A 509 -10.71 14.88 29.13
C ALA A 509 -9.17 14.85 29.08
N ASP A 510 -8.58 13.75 28.60
CA ASP A 510 -7.12 13.58 28.59
C ASP A 510 -6.46 14.50 27.56
N MET A 511 -7.06 14.65 26.38
CA MET A 511 -6.57 15.61 25.39
C MET A 511 -6.70 17.05 25.86
N ARG A 512 -7.79 17.37 26.54
CA ARG A 512 -8.00 18.71 27.12
C ARG A 512 -7.01 19.01 28.24
N ILE A 513 -6.66 18.01 29.06
CA ILE A 513 -5.64 18.12 30.09
C ILE A 513 -4.27 18.35 29.42
N ALA A 514 -3.94 17.61 28.38
CA ALA A 514 -2.68 17.77 27.65
C ALA A 514 -2.57 19.17 27.00
N GLU A 515 -3.66 19.68 26.44
CA GLU A 515 -3.69 21.01 25.79
C GLU A 515 -3.66 22.17 26.80
N GLU A 516 -4.47 22.11 27.88
CA GLU A 516 -4.59 23.18 28.85
C GLU A 516 -3.50 23.18 29.93
N LEU A 517 -2.93 22.00 30.26
CA LEU A 517 -1.98 21.82 31.37
C LEU A 517 -0.63 21.23 30.93
N GLY A 518 -0.37 21.11 29.61
CA GLY A 518 0.88 20.50 29.09
C GLY A 518 2.15 21.16 29.65
N ASP A 519 2.18 22.46 29.77
CA ASP A 519 3.31 23.25 30.28
C ASP A 519 3.32 23.40 31.81
N MET A 520 2.31 22.85 32.52
CA MET A 520 2.19 23.01 33.96
C MET A 520 2.95 21.89 34.67
N PRO A 521 3.86 22.22 35.63
CA PRO A 521 4.62 21.21 36.37
C PRO A 521 3.67 20.35 37.25
N GLU A 522 4.05 19.12 37.49
CA GLU A 522 3.33 18.22 38.36
C GLU A 522 3.26 18.77 39.83
N GLY A 523 2.06 18.73 40.42
CA GLY A 523 1.80 19.23 41.75
C GLY A 523 0.35 19.37 42.10
N PRO A 524 0.00 19.74 43.34
CA PRO A 524 -1.39 19.78 43.82
C PRO A 524 -2.31 20.73 43.06
N GLU A 525 -1.76 21.79 42.45
CA GLU A 525 -2.52 22.71 41.61
C GLU A 525 -2.88 22.09 40.27
N ARG A 526 -1.97 21.34 39.65
CA ARG A 526 -2.24 20.57 38.43
C ARG A 526 -3.31 19.50 38.68
N GLU A 527 -3.18 18.71 39.73
CA GLU A 527 -4.15 17.71 40.13
C GLU A 527 -5.55 18.29 40.36
N ALA A 528 -5.63 19.45 41.01
CA ALA A 528 -6.90 20.13 41.22
C ALA A 528 -7.54 20.59 39.91
N ARG A 529 -6.74 21.10 38.95
CA ARG A 529 -7.23 21.50 37.61
C ARG A 529 -7.61 20.28 36.76
N GLU A 530 -6.82 19.21 36.78
CA GLU A 530 -7.15 17.95 36.11
C GLU A 530 -8.50 17.41 36.60
N LYS A 531 -8.72 17.40 37.91
CA LYS A 531 -9.99 16.99 38.48
C LYS A 531 -11.14 17.89 38.01
N ALA A 532 -10.94 19.21 38.00
CA ALA A 532 -11.95 20.16 37.54
C ALA A 532 -12.32 19.96 36.06
N ILE A 533 -11.33 19.65 35.21
CA ILE A 533 -11.57 19.31 33.80
C ILE A 533 -12.37 18.00 33.67
N ARG A 534 -12.00 16.96 34.42
CA ARG A 534 -12.73 15.68 34.42
C ARG A 534 -14.16 15.82 34.91
N ASP A 535 -14.41 16.62 35.96
CA ASP A 535 -15.74 16.91 36.49
C ASP A 535 -16.58 17.72 35.46
N ASP A 536 -15.98 18.66 34.75
CA ASP A 536 -16.63 19.44 33.72
C ASP A 536 -17.02 18.55 32.52
N VAL A 537 -16.11 17.70 32.02
CA VAL A 537 -16.39 16.75 30.94
C VAL A 537 -17.50 15.78 31.34
N ALA A 538 -17.50 15.29 32.57
CA ALA A 538 -18.57 14.41 33.05
C ALA A 538 -19.93 15.11 33.02
N ARG A 539 -20.03 16.37 33.47
CA ARG A 539 -21.25 17.18 33.40
C ARG A 539 -21.69 17.46 31.95
N LEU A 540 -20.76 17.72 31.06
CA LEU A 540 -21.05 17.90 29.62
C LEU A 540 -21.55 16.59 29.00
N LYS A 541 -20.99 15.45 29.40
CA LYS A 541 -21.43 14.11 28.98
C LYS A 541 -22.89 13.87 29.36
N GLU A 542 -23.27 14.17 30.60
CA GLU A 542 -24.67 14.02 31.07
C GLU A 542 -25.64 14.86 30.23
N LYS A 543 -25.25 16.11 29.89
CA LYS A 543 -26.05 16.96 29.01
C LYS A 543 -26.19 16.39 27.60
N ALA A 544 -25.09 15.88 26.98
CA ALA A 544 -25.13 15.27 25.67
C ALA A 544 -25.99 13.98 25.66
N LEU A 545 -25.93 13.18 26.73
CA LEU A 545 -26.78 11.98 26.90
C LEU A 545 -28.24 12.35 27.00
N ALA A 546 -28.58 13.37 27.80
CA ALA A 546 -29.95 13.87 27.95
C ALA A 546 -30.51 14.45 26.64
N ALA A 547 -29.65 15.01 25.78
CA ALA A 547 -30.01 15.50 24.44
C ALA A 547 -30.22 14.37 23.42
N GLY A 548 -29.93 13.11 23.76
CA GLY A 548 -30.11 11.92 22.91
C GLY A 548 -28.79 11.36 22.31
N GLY A 549 -27.65 11.76 22.89
CA GLY A 549 -26.33 11.30 22.45
C GLY A 549 -25.89 11.87 21.09
N LEU A 550 -24.88 11.29 20.46
CA LEU A 550 -24.35 11.77 19.19
C LEU A 550 -25.34 11.51 18.04
N TYR A 551 -25.63 12.54 17.27
CA TYR A 551 -26.39 12.44 16.04
C TYR A 551 -25.45 12.35 14.83
N VAL A 552 -25.53 11.28 14.07
CA VAL A 552 -24.81 11.09 12.80
C VAL A 552 -25.76 11.39 11.65
N LEU A 553 -25.45 12.43 10.90
CA LEU A 553 -26.17 12.85 9.71
C LEU A 553 -25.28 12.62 8.49
N ALA A 554 -25.71 11.84 7.52
CA ALA A 554 -25.00 11.62 6.28
C ALA A 554 -25.66 12.36 5.12
N THR A 555 -24.87 13.02 4.28
CA THR A 555 -25.36 13.81 3.15
C THR A 555 -25.60 12.99 1.89
N GLU A 556 -25.07 11.77 1.83
CA GLU A 556 -25.18 10.82 0.71
C GLU A 556 -24.94 9.39 1.19
N ARG A 557 -25.29 8.41 0.34
CA ARG A 557 -24.85 7.03 0.48
C ARG A 557 -23.50 6.86 -0.24
N HIS A 558 -22.59 6.12 0.39
CA HIS A 558 -21.32 5.76 -0.21
C HIS A 558 -21.49 4.58 -1.18
N GLU A 559 -20.50 4.32 -2.00
CA GLU A 559 -20.48 3.17 -2.91
C GLU A 559 -20.53 1.83 -2.17
N SER A 560 -20.00 1.77 -0.94
CA SER A 560 -20.01 0.59 -0.08
C SER A 560 -20.88 0.80 1.16
N ARG A 561 -21.74 -0.20 1.45
CA ARG A 561 -22.56 -0.26 2.68
C ARG A 561 -21.71 -0.27 3.95
N ARG A 562 -20.50 -0.79 3.83
CA ARG A 562 -19.52 -0.86 4.92
C ARG A 562 -19.18 0.54 5.42
N ILE A 563 -18.91 1.45 4.53
CA ILE A 563 -18.58 2.84 4.85
C ILE A 563 -19.78 3.53 5.55
N ASP A 564 -20.99 3.32 5.04
CA ASP A 564 -22.22 3.82 5.70
C ASP A 564 -22.35 3.27 7.13
N ASN A 565 -22.05 1.99 7.34
CA ASN A 565 -22.08 1.37 8.65
C ASN A 565 -20.98 1.89 9.58
N GLN A 566 -19.79 2.17 9.08
CA GLN A 566 -18.71 2.81 9.84
C GLN A 566 -19.12 4.21 10.32
N LEU A 567 -19.74 5.00 9.43
CA LEU A 567 -20.23 6.32 9.78
C LEU A 567 -21.32 6.23 10.87
N ARG A 568 -22.33 5.37 10.70
CA ARG A 568 -23.34 5.09 11.74
C ARG A 568 -22.71 4.64 13.06
N GLY A 569 -21.67 3.82 12.98
CA GLY A 569 -20.94 3.27 14.13
C GLY A 569 -20.21 4.31 14.98
N ARG A 570 -20.12 5.56 14.53
CA ARG A 570 -19.60 6.67 15.33
C ARG A 570 -20.49 7.00 16.52
N SER A 571 -21.78 6.67 16.45
CA SER A 571 -22.81 6.92 17.47
C SER A 571 -23.30 5.64 18.13
N GLY A 572 -23.85 5.75 19.34
CA GLY A 572 -24.47 4.64 20.08
C GLY A 572 -23.47 3.62 20.60
N ARG A 573 -22.37 4.06 21.20
CA ARG A 573 -21.29 3.22 21.71
C ARG A 573 -21.53 2.82 23.17
N GLN A 574 -21.14 1.60 23.53
CA GLN A 574 -21.21 1.07 24.90
C GLN A 574 -22.58 1.33 25.58
N GLY A 575 -23.70 1.15 24.84
CA GLY A 575 -25.04 1.36 25.33
C GLY A 575 -25.49 2.83 25.43
N ASP A 576 -24.67 3.80 24.98
CA ASP A 576 -25.08 5.20 24.92
C ASP A 576 -26.22 5.38 23.91
N PRO A 577 -27.16 6.31 24.12
CA PRO A 577 -28.13 6.68 23.11
C PRO A 577 -27.46 7.33 21.93
N GLY A 578 -28.11 7.28 20.79
CA GLY A 578 -27.62 7.88 19.58
C GLY A 578 -28.65 7.82 18.47
N ARG A 579 -28.38 8.52 17.38
CA ARG A 579 -29.27 8.60 16.24
C ARG A 579 -28.45 8.65 14.94
N SER A 580 -28.94 8.04 13.87
CA SER A 580 -28.36 8.20 12.53
C SER A 580 -29.43 8.39 11.48
N LYS A 581 -29.13 9.24 10.46
CA LYS A 581 -30.04 9.52 9.36
C LYS A 581 -29.29 9.90 8.10
N PHE A 582 -29.77 9.45 6.96
CA PHE A 582 -29.20 9.78 5.64
C PHE A 582 -30.15 10.70 4.87
N PHE A 583 -29.61 11.76 4.31
CA PHE A 583 -30.29 12.72 3.43
C PHE A 583 -29.74 12.52 2.03
N LEU A 584 -30.58 12.16 1.08
CA LEU A 584 -30.23 11.78 -0.26
C LEU A 584 -30.93 12.65 -1.29
N SER A 585 -30.35 12.75 -2.48
CA SER A 585 -30.98 13.38 -3.65
C SER A 585 -30.95 12.42 -4.84
N LEU A 586 -31.95 12.52 -5.71
CA LEU A 586 -31.94 11.81 -6.99
C LEU A 586 -30.77 12.24 -7.90
N GLN A 587 -30.17 13.38 -7.61
CA GLN A 587 -29.01 13.92 -8.33
C GLN A 587 -27.67 13.45 -7.76
N ASP A 588 -27.65 12.73 -6.63
CA ASP A 588 -26.42 12.18 -6.04
C ASP A 588 -25.79 11.12 -6.97
N ASP A 589 -24.48 10.99 -6.95
CA ASP A 589 -23.72 10.16 -7.90
C ASP A 589 -24.20 8.71 -7.93
N LEU A 590 -24.41 8.09 -6.77
CA LEU A 590 -24.92 6.73 -6.68
C LEU A 590 -26.32 6.60 -7.30
N MET A 591 -27.17 7.60 -7.14
CA MET A 591 -28.54 7.61 -7.70
C MET A 591 -28.52 7.78 -9.22
N ARG A 592 -27.61 8.59 -9.76
CA ARG A 592 -27.43 8.81 -11.19
C ARG A 592 -27.01 7.54 -11.92
N ILE A 593 -26.11 6.73 -11.36
CA ILE A 593 -25.65 5.46 -11.93
C ILE A 593 -26.83 4.49 -12.14
N PHE A 594 -27.86 4.54 -11.31
CA PHE A 594 -28.99 3.58 -11.33
C PHE A 594 -30.27 4.08 -12.02
N GLY A 595 -30.20 5.16 -12.80
CA GLY A 595 -31.32 5.59 -13.66
C GLY A 595 -32.31 6.51 -12.99
N SER A 596 -31.82 7.52 -12.29
CA SER A 596 -32.59 8.59 -11.63
C SER A 596 -33.62 9.28 -12.56
N GLU A 597 -33.35 9.42 -13.86
CA GLU A 597 -34.26 10.07 -14.83
C GLU A 597 -35.61 9.35 -14.96
N ARG A 598 -35.60 8.01 -14.98
CA ARG A 598 -36.87 7.24 -15.01
C ARG A 598 -37.63 7.34 -13.70
N MET A 599 -36.91 7.43 -12.60
CA MET A 599 -37.46 7.54 -11.26
C MET A 599 -38.04 8.94 -11.01
N ASP A 600 -37.35 10.02 -11.44
CA ASP A 600 -37.87 11.38 -11.35
C ASP A 600 -39.17 11.55 -12.14
N GLY A 601 -39.26 11.04 -13.37
CA GLY A 601 -40.49 11.07 -14.17
C GLY A 601 -41.65 10.27 -13.57
N MET A 602 -41.34 9.18 -12.82
CA MET A 602 -42.39 8.40 -12.11
C MET A 602 -42.84 9.14 -10.84
N LEU A 603 -41.95 9.76 -10.11
CA LEU A 603 -42.23 10.49 -8.87
C LEU A 603 -43.00 11.79 -9.13
N GLN A 604 -42.73 12.50 -10.23
CA GLN A 604 -43.51 13.64 -10.68
C GLN A 604 -44.98 13.23 -10.97
N LYS A 605 -45.20 12.04 -11.57
CA LYS A 605 -46.54 11.52 -11.81
C LYS A 605 -47.26 11.10 -10.52
N LEU A 606 -46.53 10.79 -9.46
CA LEU A 606 -47.08 10.48 -8.11
C LEU A 606 -47.44 11.70 -7.29
N GLY A 607 -47.24 12.93 -7.81
CA GLY A 607 -47.69 14.15 -7.19
C GLY A 607 -46.86 14.69 -6.02
N LEU A 608 -45.57 14.37 -5.96
CA LEU A 608 -44.64 14.95 -4.99
C LEU A 608 -44.52 16.47 -5.15
N LYS A 609 -44.64 17.17 -4.04
CA LYS A 609 -44.45 18.61 -3.96
C LYS A 609 -42.97 18.97 -3.80
N GLU A 610 -42.64 20.22 -4.09
CA GLU A 610 -41.31 20.77 -3.78
C GLU A 610 -41.05 20.73 -2.26
N ASP A 611 -39.80 20.47 -1.86
CA ASP A 611 -39.35 20.36 -0.46
C ASP A 611 -40.00 19.19 0.33
N GLU A 612 -40.63 18.20 -0.34
CA GLU A 612 -41.21 17.02 0.31
C GLU A 612 -40.28 15.81 0.17
N ALA A 613 -39.90 15.21 1.31
CA ALA A 613 -39.05 14.04 1.36
C ALA A 613 -39.82 12.77 0.99
N ILE A 614 -39.18 11.88 0.25
CA ILE A 614 -39.69 10.55 -0.01
C ILE A 614 -39.13 9.63 1.06
N ILE A 615 -39.99 9.11 1.93
CA ILE A 615 -39.62 8.15 2.96
C ILE A 615 -40.37 6.86 2.67
N HIS A 616 -39.68 5.87 2.07
CA HIS A 616 -40.32 4.60 1.74
C HIS A 616 -39.32 3.44 1.77
N PRO A 617 -39.62 2.34 2.50
CA PRO A 617 -38.74 1.16 2.62
C PRO A 617 -38.32 0.52 1.30
N TRP A 618 -39.11 0.72 0.22
CA TRP A 618 -38.75 0.22 -1.12
C TRP A 618 -37.50 0.92 -1.68
N ILE A 619 -37.34 2.22 -1.42
CA ILE A 619 -36.18 3.01 -1.87
C ILE A 619 -34.93 2.53 -1.16
N ASN A 620 -34.99 2.30 0.16
CA ASN A 620 -33.88 1.76 0.93
C ASN A 620 -33.42 0.41 0.37
N LYS A 621 -34.35 -0.47 -0.02
CA LYS A 621 -34.02 -1.76 -0.65
C LYS A 621 -33.43 -1.60 -2.05
N ALA A 622 -33.89 -0.61 -2.82
CA ALA A 622 -33.34 -0.34 -4.15
C ALA A 622 -31.91 0.18 -4.05
N LEU A 623 -31.61 1.09 -3.11
CA LEU A 623 -30.27 1.61 -2.81
C LEU A 623 -29.34 0.50 -2.34
N GLU A 624 -29.79 -0.34 -1.41
CA GLU A 624 -29.00 -1.49 -0.95
C GLU A 624 -28.62 -2.44 -2.11
N LYS A 625 -29.55 -2.71 -3.03
CA LYS A 625 -29.26 -3.52 -4.23
C LYS A 625 -28.27 -2.82 -5.16
N ALA A 626 -28.35 -1.51 -5.25
CA ALA A 626 -27.42 -0.71 -6.03
C ALA A 626 -26.01 -0.79 -5.47
N GLN A 627 -25.84 -0.52 -4.18
CA GLN A 627 -24.56 -0.66 -3.48
C GLN A 627 -23.97 -2.06 -3.63
N LYS A 628 -24.76 -3.12 -3.44
CA LYS A 628 -24.32 -4.52 -3.65
C LYS A 628 -23.78 -4.77 -5.05
N LYS A 629 -24.33 -4.14 -6.09
CA LYS A 629 -23.79 -4.27 -7.45
C LYS A 629 -22.46 -3.55 -7.63
N VAL A 630 -22.32 -2.36 -7.02
CA VAL A 630 -21.05 -1.62 -7.06
C VAL A 630 -19.98 -2.38 -6.27
N GLU A 631 -20.30 -2.86 -5.07
CA GLU A 631 -19.43 -3.70 -4.25
C GLU A 631 -18.94 -4.94 -5.03
N ALA A 632 -19.86 -5.67 -5.67
CA ALA A 632 -19.52 -6.84 -6.49
C ALA A 632 -18.59 -6.48 -7.67
N ARG A 633 -18.88 -5.37 -8.37
CA ARG A 633 -18.01 -4.90 -9.46
C ARG A 633 -16.61 -4.54 -8.96
N ASN A 634 -16.51 -3.81 -7.85
CA ASN A 634 -15.22 -3.44 -7.25
C ASN A 634 -14.44 -4.68 -6.79
N PHE A 635 -15.13 -5.68 -6.23
CA PHE A 635 -14.53 -6.96 -5.88
C PHE A 635 -13.99 -7.69 -7.12
N ASP A 636 -14.76 -7.75 -8.22
CA ASP A 636 -14.30 -8.37 -9.47
C ASP A 636 -13.06 -7.66 -10.04
N ILE A 637 -13.01 -6.33 -9.96
CA ILE A 637 -11.84 -5.55 -10.38
C ILE A 637 -10.61 -5.94 -9.52
N ARG A 638 -10.73 -5.94 -8.18
CA ARG A 638 -9.62 -6.32 -7.29
C ARG A 638 -9.17 -7.76 -7.52
N LYS A 639 -10.13 -8.68 -7.71
CA LYS A 639 -9.84 -10.08 -8.00
C LYS A 639 -9.12 -10.27 -9.33
N ASN A 640 -9.47 -9.49 -10.35
CA ASN A 640 -8.78 -9.54 -11.64
C ASN A 640 -7.37 -8.96 -11.54
N LEU A 641 -7.20 -7.83 -10.86
CA LEU A 641 -5.88 -7.27 -10.57
C LEU A 641 -4.95 -8.30 -9.89
N LEU A 642 -5.49 -8.97 -8.87
CA LEU A 642 -4.75 -9.99 -8.14
C LEU A 642 -4.32 -11.17 -9.00
N LYS A 643 -5.15 -11.62 -9.95
CA LYS A 643 -4.80 -12.73 -10.86
C LYS A 643 -3.58 -12.43 -11.73
N TYR A 644 -3.40 -11.18 -12.14
CA TYR A 644 -2.20 -10.76 -12.86
C TYR A 644 -1.00 -10.61 -11.93
N ASP A 645 -1.21 -10.02 -10.74
CA ASP A 645 -0.13 -9.86 -9.77
C ASP A 645 0.33 -11.19 -9.17
N ASP A 646 -0.54 -12.20 -9.06
CA ASP A 646 -0.17 -13.54 -8.59
C ASP A 646 0.93 -14.17 -9.47
N VAL A 647 0.90 -13.94 -10.79
CA VAL A 647 1.94 -14.42 -11.72
C VAL A 647 3.28 -13.75 -11.41
N SER A 648 3.29 -12.42 -11.31
CA SER A 648 4.48 -11.65 -10.93
C SER A 648 4.97 -12.01 -9.53
N ASN A 649 4.05 -12.29 -8.59
CA ASN A 649 4.37 -12.68 -7.23
C ASN A 649 5.05 -14.04 -7.13
N ASP A 650 4.63 -15.01 -7.92
CA ASP A 650 5.27 -16.33 -7.93
C ASP A 650 6.71 -16.24 -8.46
N GLN A 651 6.94 -15.43 -9.49
CA GLN A 651 8.28 -15.14 -10.00
C GLN A 651 9.11 -14.34 -8.98
N ARG A 652 8.52 -13.35 -8.33
CA ARG A 652 9.17 -12.55 -7.26
C ARG A 652 9.64 -13.43 -6.11
N LYS A 653 8.84 -14.40 -5.66
CA LYS A 653 9.23 -15.35 -4.60
C LYS A 653 10.50 -16.12 -5.01
N VAL A 654 10.52 -16.66 -6.23
CA VAL A 654 11.69 -17.41 -6.73
C VAL A 654 12.94 -16.52 -6.73
N VAL A 655 12.84 -15.31 -7.26
CA VAL A 655 13.98 -14.37 -7.33
C VAL A 655 14.44 -13.96 -5.93
N PHE A 656 13.51 -13.66 -5.02
CA PHE A 656 13.87 -13.22 -3.66
C PHE A 656 14.43 -14.36 -2.81
N GLU A 657 13.94 -15.59 -2.97
CA GLU A 657 14.50 -16.78 -2.32
C GLU A 657 15.93 -17.04 -2.83
N GLN A 658 16.14 -17.06 -4.14
CA GLN A 658 17.49 -17.18 -4.71
C GLN A 658 18.42 -16.06 -4.25
N ARG A 659 17.91 -14.84 -4.16
CA ARG A 659 18.68 -13.68 -3.68
C ARG A 659 19.14 -13.86 -2.23
N LEU A 660 18.29 -14.39 -1.37
CA LEU A 660 18.63 -14.70 0.03
C LEU A 660 19.70 -15.80 0.12
N GLU A 661 19.57 -16.87 -0.66
CA GLU A 661 20.57 -17.96 -0.73
C GLU A 661 21.94 -17.44 -1.18
N LEU A 662 21.96 -16.58 -2.20
CA LEU A 662 23.19 -15.93 -2.68
C LEU A 662 23.83 -15.00 -1.64
N MET A 663 23.02 -14.29 -0.84
CA MET A 663 23.53 -13.44 0.27
C MET A 663 24.15 -14.26 1.39
N ASP A 664 23.55 -15.43 1.73
CA ASP A 664 24.07 -16.33 2.76
C ASP A 664 25.41 -16.99 2.31
N GLY A 665 25.69 -17.05 0.99
CA GLY A 665 26.96 -17.46 0.41
C GLY A 665 27.24 -18.97 0.48
N GLU A 666 26.30 -19.76 0.98
CA GLU A 666 26.42 -21.23 0.99
C GLU A 666 26.20 -21.78 -0.42
N GLY A 667 27.15 -22.51 -0.99
CA GLY A 667 27.03 -23.12 -2.32
C GLY A 667 27.15 -22.16 -3.52
N LEU A 668 27.55 -20.89 -3.31
CA LEU A 668 27.63 -19.89 -4.38
C LEU A 668 28.52 -20.32 -5.55
N SER A 669 29.72 -20.82 -5.26
CA SER A 669 30.65 -21.25 -6.30
C SER A 669 30.15 -22.49 -7.08
N GLU A 670 29.36 -23.36 -6.44
CA GLU A 670 28.70 -24.49 -7.11
C GLU A 670 27.60 -23.98 -8.05
N THR A 671 26.76 -23.05 -7.59
CA THR A 671 25.71 -22.44 -8.41
C THR A 671 26.30 -21.72 -9.64
N ILE A 672 27.42 -21.01 -9.48
CA ILE A 672 28.11 -20.35 -10.61
C ILE A 672 28.70 -21.38 -11.58
N ALA A 673 29.24 -22.50 -11.06
CA ALA A 673 29.70 -23.59 -11.92
C ALA A 673 28.56 -24.21 -12.74
N GLU A 674 27.40 -24.42 -12.12
CA GLU A 674 26.19 -24.90 -12.81
C GLU A 674 25.68 -23.88 -13.85
N MET A 675 25.70 -22.57 -13.54
CA MET A 675 25.35 -21.53 -14.52
C MET A 675 26.26 -21.58 -15.73
N ARG A 676 27.59 -21.71 -15.52
CA ARG A 676 28.58 -21.81 -16.60
C ARG A 676 28.38 -23.06 -17.44
N GLU A 677 28.13 -24.20 -16.81
CA GLU A 677 27.87 -25.45 -17.54
C GLU A 677 26.59 -25.35 -18.38
N GLY A 678 25.51 -24.77 -17.83
CA GLY A 678 24.27 -24.51 -18.55
C GLY A 678 24.48 -23.60 -19.78
N VAL A 679 25.34 -22.59 -19.70
CA VAL A 679 25.71 -21.74 -20.84
C VAL A 679 26.47 -22.55 -21.89
N ILE A 680 27.40 -23.43 -21.46
CA ILE A 680 28.15 -24.29 -22.40
C ILE A 680 27.19 -25.26 -23.11
N GLU A 681 26.28 -25.89 -22.42
CA GLU A 681 25.24 -26.73 -23.02
C GLU A 681 24.43 -25.97 -24.08
N GLU A 682 23.98 -24.78 -23.74
CA GLU A 682 23.15 -23.94 -24.63
C GLU A 682 23.89 -23.55 -25.92
N ILE A 683 25.13 -23.05 -25.82
CA ILE A 683 25.90 -22.63 -26.99
C ILE A 683 26.30 -23.84 -27.86
N VAL A 684 26.61 -24.99 -27.25
CA VAL A 684 26.94 -26.23 -27.99
C VAL A 684 25.70 -26.76 -28.70
N ALA A 685 24.55 -26.89 -28.00
CA ALA A 685 23.30 -27.37 -28.61
C ALA A 685 22.81 -26.46 -29.78
N LYS A 686 23.00 -25.16 -29.66
CA LYS A 686 22.67 -24.19 -30.73
C LYS A 686 23.56 -24.36 -31.95
N ALA A 687 24.83 -24.61 -31.75
CA ALA A 687 25.82 -24.73 -32.83
C ALA A 687 25.88 -26.16 -33.42
N ILE A 688 25.61 -27.17 -32.63
CA ILE A 688 25.66 -28.58 -32.94
C ILE A 688 24.30 -29.23 -32.69
N PRO A 689 23.36 -29.24 -33.68
CA PRO A 689 22.06 -29.87 -33.46
C PRO A 689 22.21 -31.41 -33.23
N GLU A 690 21.34 -31.95 -32.41
CA GLU A 690 21.33 -33.40 -32.11
C GLU A 690 21.32 -34.26 -33.40
N ASN A 691 22.18 -35.28 -33.46
CA ASN A 691 22.35 -36.19 -34.57
C ASN A 691 22.79 -35.53 -35.90
N ALA A 692 23.33 -34.30 -35.87
CA ALA A 692 23.88 -33.64 -37.05
C ALA A 692 25.32 -34.17 -37.33
N TYR A 693 25.65 -34.31 -38.62
CA TYR A 693 27.02 -34.63 -39.06
C TYR A 693 27.95 -33.44 -38.85
N ALA A 694 29.23 -33.67 -38.59
CA ALA A 694 30.22 -32.59 -38.34
C ALA A 694 30.29 -31.51 -39.43
N GLU A 695 29.93 -31.87 -40.66
CA GLU A 695 29.81 -30.92 -41.81
C GLU A 695 28.67 -29.91 -41.68
N GLN A 696 27.66 -30.20 -40.84
CA GLN A 696 26.51 -29.35 -40.59
C GLN A 696 26.68 -28.44 -39.35
N TRP A 697 27.75 -28.62 -38.60
CA TRP A 697 28.01 -27.86 -37.39
C TRP A 697 28.40 -26.43 -37.68
N ASN A 698 27.83 -25.49 -36.93
CA ASN A 698 28.20 -24.09 -37.01
C ASN A 698 29.43 -23.79 -36.16
N VAL A 699 30.60 -24.29 -36.59
CA VAL A 699 31.86 -24.18 -35.84
C VAL A 699 32.32 -22.75 -35.63
N ALA A 700 32.12 -21.90 -36.64
CA ALA A 700 32.47 -20.48 -36.55
C ALA A 700 31.59 -19.74 -35.53
N GLY A 701 30.29 -20.04 -35.51
CA GLY A 701 29.36 -19.50 -34.51
C GLY A 701 29.72 -19.96 -33.10
N LEU A 702 30.00 -21.29 -32.89
CA LEU A 702 30.43 -21.80 -31.61
C LEU A 702 31.71 -21.13 -31.08
N LYS A 703 32.71 -20.95 -31.97
CA LYS A 703 33.95 -20.26 -31.58
C LYS A 703 33.70 -18.82 -31.15
N ALA A 704 32.82 -18.11 -31.88
CA ALA A 704 32.45 -16.73 -31.52
C ALA A 704 31.73 -16.66 -30.16
N GLU A 705 30.76 -17.52 -29.91
CA GLU A 705 30.02 -17.57 -28.63
C GLU A 705 30.92 -18.03 -27.45
N VAL A 706 31.83 -18.97 -27.65
CA VAL A 706 32.84 -19.35 -26.63
C VAL A 706 33.75 -18.14 -26.30
N ALA A 707 34.19 -17.39 -27.29
CA ALA A 707 34.98 -16.17 -27.04
C ALA A 707 34.12 -15.08 -26.34
N GLU A 708 32.86 -14.98 -26.69
CA GLU A 708 31.94 -13.99 -26.11
C GLU A 708 31.57 -14.31 -24.68
N PHE A 709 31.14 -15.56 -24.39
CA PHE A 709 30.63 -15.88 -23.03
C PHE A 709 31.73 -16.40 -22.09
N LEU A 710 32.71 -17.15 -22.61
CA LEU A 710 33.72 -17.75 -21.75
C LEU A 710 35.08 -17.02 -21.80
N ASN A 711 35.23 -16.03 -22.72
CA ASN A 711 36.49 -15.30 -22.92
C ASN A 711 37.70 -16.25 -23.18
N LEU A 712 37.46 -17.32 -23.96
CA LEU A 712 38.45 -18.34 -24.31
C LEU A 712 38.64 -18.40 -25.83
N ASP A 713 39.88 -18.49 -26.27
CA ASP A 713 40.21 -18.80 -27.65
C ASP A 713 40.64 -20.27 -27.74
N LEU A 714 39.68 -21.12 -28.13
CA LEU A 714 39.89 -22.57 -28.22
C LEU A 714 40.02 -23.02 -29.68
N PRO A 715 40.82 -24.06 -29.94
CA PRO A 715 41.04 -24.56 -31.31
C PRO A 715 39.90 -25.49 -31.75
N ILE A 716 38.65 -25.02 -31.67
CA ILE A 716 37.46 -25.82 -31.99
C ILE A 716 37.47 -26.33 -33.44
N GLU A 717 37.99 -25.51 -34.38
CA GLU A 717 38.13 -25.88 -35.80
C GLU A 717 39.08 -27.11 -36.00
N ASP A 718 40.04 -27.31 -35.10
CA ASP A 718 40.94 -28.45 -35.18
C ASP A 718 40.32 -29.70 -34.53
N TRP A 719 39.58 -29.51 -33.44
CA TRP A 719 38.84 -30.62 -32.78
C TRP A 719 37.81 -31.26 -33.70
N VAL A 720 37.08 -30.45 -34.48
CA VAL A 720 36.04 -30.94 -35.41
C VAL A 720 36.63 -31.79 -36.54
N LYS A 721 37.95 -31.67 -36.84
CA LYS A 721 38.63 -32.48 -37.85
C LYS A 721 39.05 -33.89 -37.35
N GLU A 722 38.94 -34.15 -36.04
CA GLU A 722 39.29 -35.44 -35.45
C GLU A 722 38.28 -36.52 -35.87
N GLU A 723 38.75 -37.67 -36.25
CA GLU A 723 37.94 -38.77 -36.74
C GLU A 723 37.12 -39.37 -35.58
N GLY A 724 35.79 -39.37 -35.70
CA GLY A 724 34.90 -39.89 -34.69
C GLY A 724 34.52 -38.93 -33.57
N ILE A 725 34.83 -37.64 -33.65
CA ILE A 725 34.44 -36.62 -32.63
C ILE A 725 32.93 -36.53 -32.51
N ALA A 726 32.43 -36.51 -31.30
CA ALA A 726 31.02 -36.35 -30.98
C ALA A 726 30.74 -34.96 -30.32
N GLU A 727 29.49 -34.58 -30.27
CA GLU A 727 29.00 -33.37 -29.58
C GLU A 727 29.48 -33.33 -28.12
N ASP A 728 29.31 -34.48 -27.41
CA ASP A 728 29.73 -34.61 -26.02
C ASP A 728 31.22 -34.35 -25.81
N ASP A 729 32.10 -34.80 -26.74
CA ASP A 729 33.52 -34.55 -26.64
C ASP A 729 33.87 -33.05 -26.77
N ILE A 730 33.15 -32.31 -27.65
CA ILE A 730 33.36 -30.88 -27.81
C ILE A 730 32.89 -30.17 -26.53
N ARG A 731 31.72 -30.53 -25.99
CA ARG A 731 31.18 -29.96 -24.77
C ARG A 731 32.14 -30.20 -23.60
N GLU A 732 32.59 -31.44 -23.40
CA GLU A 732 33.50 -31.78 -22.31
C GLU A 732 34.84 -31.01 -22.39
N ARG A 733 35.41 -30.83 -23.57
CA ARG A 733 36.65 -30.08 -23.75
C ARG A 733 36.47 -28.58 -23.48
N ILE A 734 35.32 -27.99 -23.87
CA ILE A 734 34.99 -26.62 -23.55
C ILE A 734 34.77 -26.45 -22.03
N SER A 735 34.03 -27.36 -21.37
CA SER A 735 33.81 -27.35 -19.94
C SER A 735 35.12 -27.48 -19.14
N GLN A 736 36.01 -28.39 -19.52
CA GLN A 736 37.32 -28.52 -18.88
C GLN A 736 38.18 -27.28 -19.02
N ALA A 737 38.19 -26.65 -20.19
CA ALA A 737 38.93 -25.42 -20.42
C ALA A 737 38.37 -24.25 -19.61
N ALA A 738 37.05 -24.13 -19.55
CA ALA A 738 36.36 -23.11 -18.77
C ALA A 738 36.54 -23.25 -17.25
N GLU A 739 36.50 -24.51 -16.76
CA GLU A 739 36.76 -24.83 -15.36
C GLU A 739 38.22 -24.50 -14.97
N THR A 740 39.18 -24.87 -15.81
CA THR A 740 40.59 -24.52 -15.60
C THR A 740 40.83 -23.02 -15.52
N ALA A 741 40.29 -22.28 -16.47
CA ALA A 741 40.38 -20.83 -16.47
C ALA A 741 39.73 -20.14 -15.27
N ALA A 742 38.58 -20.69 -14.80
CA ALA A 742 37.92 -20.22 -13.60
C ALA A 742 38.72 -20.49 -12.32
N LYS A 743 39.30 -21.69 -12.20
CA LYS A 743 40.17 -22.06 -11.07
C LYS A 743 41.43 -21.20 -11.00
N GLU A 744 42.13 -21.02 -12.12
CA GLU A 744 43.30 -20.16 -12.19
C GLU A 744 43.01 -18.71 -11.77
N ARG A 745 41.82 -18.22 -12.09
CA ARG A 745 41.39 -16.90 -11.71
C ARG A 745 41.06 -16.83 -10.20
N ALA A 746 40.36 -17.82 -9.66
CA ALA A 746 40.09 -17.94 -8.24
C ALA A 746 41.37 -18.03 -7.40
N GLU A 747 42.38 -18.79 -7.84
CA GLU A 747 43.67 -18.86 -7.20
C GLU A 747 44.44 -17.52 -7.23
N ARG A 748 44.35 -16.77 -8.35
CA ARG A 748 44.95 -15.46 -8.52
C ARG A 748 44.37 -14.41 -7.56
N PHE A 749 43.07 -14.41 -7.32
CA PHE A 749 42.38 -13.42 -6.51
C PHE A 749 42.36 -13.80 -5.03
N GLY A 750 42.44 -15.07 -4.72
CA GLY A 750 42.26 -15.65 -3.39
C GLY A 750 40.76 -15.89 -3.07
N PRO A 751 40.46 -16.87 -2.21
CA PRO A 751 39.08 -17.34 -2.00
C PRO A 751 38.13 -16.25 -1.48
N ASP A 752 38.54 -15.46 -0.51
CA ASP A 752 37.68 -14.44 0.11
C ASP A 752 37.27 -13.33 -0.89
N VAL A 753 38.25 -12.87 -1.69
CA VAL A 753 38.00 -11.84 -2.70
C VAL A 753 37.13 -12.41 -3.82
N MET A 754 37.38 -13.64 -4.24
CA MET A 754 36.61 -14.27 -5.31
C MET A 754 35.16 -14.47 -4.87
N THR A 755 34.90 -14.97 -3.67
CA THR A 755 33.54 -15.10 -3.13
C THR A 755 32.80 -13.75 -3.06
N TYR A 756 33.50 -12.69 -2.67
CA TYR A 756 32.90 -11.35 -2.68
C TYR A 756 32.54 -10.87 -4.09
N VAL A 757 33.45 -11.06 -5.06
CA VAL A 757 33.25 -10.68 -6.46
C VAL A 757 32.09 -11.50 -7.06
N GLU A 758 32.09 -12.80 -6.87
CA GLU A 758 31.03 -13.72 -7.32
C GLU A 758 29.67 -13.27 -6.82
N ARG A 759 29.54 -13.02 -5.50
CA ARG A 759 28.32 -12.53 -4.88
C ARG A 759 27.88 -11.18 -5.47
N SER A 760 28.80 -10.24 -5.57
CA SER A 760 28.49 -8.91 -6.07
C SER A 760 28.01 -8.94 -7.52
N VAL A 761 28.71 -9.69 -8.40
CA VAL A 761 28.34 -9.81 -9.80
C VAL A 761 26.98 -10.47 -9.97
N VAL A 762 26.74 -11.59 -9.28
CA VAL A 762 25.46 -12.31 -9.41
C VAL A 762 24.31 -11.44 -8.92
N LEU A 763 24.43 -10.82 -7.73
CA LEU A 763 23.35 -9.98 -7.17
C LEU A 763 23.09 -8.74 -8.03
N GLN A 764 24.11 -8.04 -8.50
CA GLN A 764 23.92 -6.87 -9.35
C GLN A 764 23.28 -7.22 -10.69
N THR A 765 23.72 -8.32 -11.32
CA THR A 765 23.16 -8.78 -12.58
C THR A 765 21.72 -9.24 -12.42
N LEU A 766 21.41 -9.98 -11.34
CA LEU A 766 20.06 -10.42 -11.03
C LEU A 766 19.13 -9.22 -10.79
N ASP A 767 19.56 -8.22 -10.01
CA ASP A 767 18.78 -7.04 -9.71
C ASP A 767 18.52 -6.18 -10.97
N HIS A 768 19.50 -6.10 -11.88
CA HIS A 768 19.35 -5.39 -13.14
C HIS A 768 18.32 -6.08 -14.05
N LEU A 769 18.49 -7.37 -14.31
CA LEU A 769 17.59 -8.15 -15.17
C LEU A 769 16.19 -8.29 -14.57
N TRP A 770 16.07 -8.40 -13.24
CA TRP A 770 14.77 -8.42 -12.56
C TRP A 770 14.02 -7.12 -12.73
N ARG A 771 14.69 -5.98 -12.62
CA ARG A 771 14.07 -4.66 -12.88
C ARG A 771 13.56 -4.53 -14.31
N GLU A 772 14.38 -4.94 -15.30
CA GLU A 772 13.93 -4.95 -16.69
C GLU A 772 12.75 -5.90 -16.90
N HIS A 773 12.76 -7.06 -16.24
CA HIS A 773 11.67 -8.02 -16.33
C HIS A 773 10.36 -7.47 -15.76
N ILE A 774 10.39 -6.78 -14.60
CA ILE A 774 9.19 -6.12 -14.05
C ILE A 774 8.59 -5.13 -15.04
N VAL A 775 9.43 -4.30 -15.68
CA VAL A 775 8.98 -3.35 -16.69
C VAL A 775 8.36 -4.06 -17.89
N ASN A 776 8.96 -5.15 -18.36
CA ASN A 776 8.42 -5.96 -19.46
C ASN A 776 7.06 -6.59 -19.08
N LEU A 777 6.89 -7.03 -17.82
CA LEU A 777 5.60 -7.53 -17.33
C LEU A 777 4.53 -6.42 -17.26
N ASP A 778 4.89 -5.21 -16.86
CA ASP A 778 3.99 -4.07 -16.83
C ASP A 778 3.56 -3.68 -18.26
N HIS A 779 4.52 -3.66 -19.20
CA HIS A 779 4.22 -3.45 -20.63
C HIS A 779 3.31 -4.55 -21.18
N LEU A 780 3.63 -5.83 -20.92
CA LEU A 780 2.81 -6.96 -21.33
C LEU A 780 1.38 -6.84 -20.80
N ARG A 781 1.23 -6.49 -19.51
CA ARG A 781 -0.07 -6.28 -18.90
C ARG A 781 -0.90 -5.19 -19.56
N SER A 782 -0.27 -4.11 -20.01
CA SER A 782 -0.93 -3.00 -20.70
C SER A 782 -1.46 -3.39 -22.07
N VAL A 783 -0.78 -4.32 -22.77
CA VAL A 783 -1.12 -4.70 -24.16
C VAL A 783 -1.89 -6.02 -24.28
N VAL A 784 -1.78 -6.92 -23.28
CA VAL A 784 -2.41 -8.25 -23.35
C VAL A 784 -3.93 -8.21 -23.52
N GLY A 785 -4.58 -7.13 -23.07
CA GLY A 785 -6.02 -6.91 -23.26
C GLY A 785 -6.46 -6.96 -24.71
N PHE A 786 -5.60 -6.57 -25.65
CA PHE A 786 -5.88 -6.62 -27.09
C PHE A 786 -6.01 -8.05 -27.64
N ARG A 787 -5.43 -9.06 -26.96
CA ARG A 787 -5.60 -10.49 -27.32
C ARG A 787 -7.06 -10.94 -27.22
N GLY A 788 -7.89 -10.25 -26.42
CA GLY A 788 -9.33 -10.49 -26.33
C GLY A 788 -10.08 -10.28 -27.64
N TYR A 789 -9.63 -9.38 -28.53
CA TYR A 789 -10.23 -9.20 -29.86
C TYR A 789 -10.05 -10.43 -30.74
N ALA A 790 -8.97 -11.18 -30.56
CA ALA A 790 -8.74 -12.47 -31.24
C ALA A 790 -9.43 -13.65 -30.53
N GLN A 791 -10.38 -13.41 -29.61
CA GLN A 791 -11.12 -14.43 -28.85
C GLN A 791 -10.22 -15.29 -27.94
N ARG A 792 -9.03 -14.83 -27.60
CA ARG A 792 -8.13 -15.47 -26.63
C ARG A 792 -8.40 -14.92 -25.24
N ASP A 793 -8.23 -15.77 -24.21
CA ASP A 793 -8.32 -15.30 -22.82
C ASP A 793 -7.05 -14.49 -22.45
N PRO A 794 -7.16 -13.17 -22.23
CA PRO A 794 -6.00 -12.33 -21.94
C PRO A 794 -5.19 -12.79 -20.73
N LEU A 795 -5.82 -13.40 -19.71
CA LEU A 795 -5.13 -13.90 -18.54
C LEU A 795 -4.27 -15.14 -18.86
N GLN A 796 -4.76 -16.04 -19.72
CA GLN A 796 -4.00 -17.23 -20.12
C GLN A 796 -2.81 -16.85 -21.01
N GLU A 797 -3.02 -15.93 -21.94
CA GLU A 797 -1.94 -15.38 -22.77
C GLU A 797 -0.87 -14.70 -21.88
N TYR A 798 -1.33 -13.85 -20.93
CA TYR A 798 -0.41 -13.20 -19.99
C TYR A 798 0.44 -14.22 -19.20
N LYS A 799 -0.17 -15.31 -18.71
CA LYS A 799 0.57 -16.35 -17.99
C LYS A 799 1.62 -17.03 -18.86
N GLY A 800 1.27 -17.34 -20.11
CA GLY A 800 2.19 -17.96 -21.06
C GLY A 800 3.37 -17.05 -21.41
N GLU A 801 3.06 -15.85 -21.87
CA GLU A 801 4.07 -14.86 -22.27
C GLU A 801 4.95 -14.41 -21.09
N ALA A 802 4.37 -14.22 -19.89
CA ALA A 802 5.13 -13.90 -18.67
C ALA A 802 6.08 -15.02 -18.25
N PHE A 803 5.70 -16.28 -18.45
CA PHE A 803 6.58 -17.42 -18.19
C PHE A 803 7.74 -17.47 -19.19
N GLU A 804 7.49 -17.24 -20.46
CA GLU A 804 8.53 -17.18 -21.50
C GLU A 804 9.52 -16.05 -21.23
N LEU A 805 9.03 -14.85 -20.89
CA LEU A 805 9.88 -13.72 -20.49
C LEU A 805 10.74 -14.04 -19.27
N PHE A 806 10.19 -14.75 -18.27
CA PHE A 806 10.92 -15.13 -17.09
C PHE A 806 12.01 -16.18 -17.38
N GLN A 807 11.73 -17.16 -18.23
CA GLN A 807 12.72 -18.14 -18.67
C GLN A 807 13.85 -17.46 -19.45
N ALA A 808 13.51 -16.51 -20.35
CA ALA A 808 14.51 -15.73 -21.07
C ALA A 808 15.37 -14.88 -20.11
N MET A 809 14.78 -14.27 -19.09
CA MET A 809 15.53 -13.53 -18.06
C MET A 809 16.52 -14.43 -17.32
N LEU A 810 16.10 -15.65 -16.92
CA LEU A 810 17.00 -16.61 -16.25
C LEU A 810 18.12 -17.10 -17.18
N GLY A 811 17.84 -17.28 -18.48
CA GLY A 811 18.86 -17.57 -19.48
C GLY A 811 19.90 -16.44 -19.61
N ASN A 812 19.40 -15.21 -19.75
CA ASN A 812 20.25 -14.01 -19.80
C ASN A 812 21.09 -13.84 -18.53
N LEU A 813 20.53 -14.18 -17.36
CA LEU A 813 21.25 -14.14 -16.08
C LEU A 813 22.47 -15.07 -16.12
N ARG A 814 22.27 -16.33 -16.53
CA ARG A 814 23.36 -17.30 -16.64
C ARG A 814 24.46 -16.84 -17.59
N GLN A 815 24.07 -16.36 -18.76
CA GLN A 815 25.01 -15.86 -19.78
C GLN A 815 25.76 -14.62 -19.31
N ALA A 816 25.07 -13.62 -18.73
CA ALA A 816 25.68 -12.39 -18.27
C ALA A 816 26.64 -12.60 -17.08
N VAL A 817 26.24 -13.41 -16.10
CA VAL A 817 27.07 -13.77 -14.94
C VAL A 817 28.33 -14.50 -15.40
N THR A 818 28.18 -15.52 -16.28
CA THR A 818 29.29 -16.27 -16.81
C THR A 818 30.25 -15.36 -17.57
N ALA A 819 29.74 -14.53 -18.47
CA ALA A 819 30.57 -13.63 -19.27
C ALA A 819 31.32 -12.60 -18.41
N GLN A 820 30.68 -12.03 -17.41
CA GLN A 820 31.31 -11.06 -16.50
C GLN A 820 32.39 -11.71 -15.63
N LEU A 821 32.08 -12.85 -15.00
CA LEU A 821 33.05 -13.55 -14.15
C LEU A 821 34.25 -14.09 -14.93
N MET A 822 34.04 -14.51 -16.18
CA MET A 822 35.12 -14.95 -17.07
C MET A 822 35.99 -13.81 -17.62
N ARG A 823 35.59 -12.53 -17.46
CA ARG A 823 36.33 -11.33 -17.89
C ARG A 823 36.83 -10.48 -16.71
N VAL A 824 36.40 -10.76 -15.50
CA VAL A 824 36.72 -9.92 -14.33
C VAL A 824 38.24 -9.86 -14.12
N GLU A 825 38.78 -8.65 -13.97
CA GLU A 825 40.19 -8.36 -13.63
C GLU A 825 40.24 -7.41 -12.45
N LEU A 826 41.12 -7.70 -11.47
CA LEU A 826 41.36 -6.80 -10.36
C LEU A 826 42.25 -5.65 -10.76
N VAL A 827 41.67 -4.47 -10.94
CA VAL A 827 42.42 -3.25 -11.06
C VAL A 827 42.70 -2.74 -9.64
N ARG A 828 43.98 -2.73 -9.24
CA ARG A 828 44.37 -2.06 -8.00
C ARG A 828 44.23 -0.56 -8.20
N GLN A 829 43.05 -0.03 -7.92
CA GLN A 829 42.91 1.43 -7.75
C GLN A 829 43.48 1.79 -6.38
N ALA A 830 44.43 2.73 -6.41
CA ALA A 830 44.85 3.39 -5.17
C ALA A 830 43.64 4.11 -4.55
N ALA A 831 43.35 3.77 -3.32
CA ALA A 831 42.51 4.41 -2.30
C ALA A 831 41.45 5.44 -2.75
N GLU A 832 40.21 5.17 -2.31
CA GLU A 832 39.15 6.14 -2.01
C GLU A 832 38.40 6.74 -3.20
N ALA A 833 37.53 5.94 -3.81
CA ALA A 833 36.22 6.48 -4.20
C ALA A 833 35.20 6.13 -3.07
N PRO A 834 34.39 7.10 -2.60
CA PRO A 834 33.29 6.77 -1.72
C PRO A 834 32.37 5.75 -2.40
N PRO A 835 31.70 4.86 -1.66
CA PRO A 835 30.73 3.96 -2.23
C PRO A 835 29.72 4.76 -3.06
N PRO A 836 29.27 4.26 -4.22
CA PRO A 836 28.26 4.96 -5.01
C PRO A 836 27.05 5.24 -4.10
N GLU A 837 26.64 6.50 -4.05
CA GLU A 837 25.40 6.87 -3.35
C GLU A 837 24.27 6.03 -3.92
N ALA A 838 23.48 5.43 -3.04
CA ALA A 838 22.30 4.71 -3.47
C ALA A 838 21.42 5.66 -4.30
N PRO A 839 20.86 5.22 -5.44
CA PRO A 839 20.01 6.07 -6.24
C PRO A 839 18.82 6.55 -5.40
N ASP A 840 18.39 7.79 -5.60
CA ASP A 840 17.20 8.34 -4.94
C ASP A 840 15.99 7.44 -5.26
N MET A 841 15.48 6.77 -4.23
CA MET A 841 14.35 5.86 -4.36
C MET A 841 13.10 6.53 -3.80
N PHE A 842 11.99 6.44 -4.53
CA PHE A 842 10.71 7.01 -4.15
C PHE A 842 9.69 5.89 -3.91
N GLY A 843 9.06 5.91 -2.73
CA GLY A 843 7.91 5.07 -2.47
C GLY A 843 6.63 5.77 -2.92
N SER A 844 5.69 5.07 -3.53
CA SER A 844 4.38 5.59 -3.90
C SER A 844 3.28 4.55 -3.69
N HIS A 845 2.13 5.02 -3.22
CA HIS A 845 0.90 4.27 -3.15
C HIS A 845 -0.27 5.17 -3.52
N LEU A 846 -0.86 4.91 -4.69
CA LEU A 846 -1.99 5.69 -5.17
C LEU A 846 -3.30 5.15 -4.60
N ASP A 847 -4.08 6.00 -3.93
CA ASP A 847 -5.46 5.67 -3.55
C ASP A 847 -6.27 5.38 -4.82
N GLY A 848 -6.76 4.16 -4.94
CA GLY A 848 -7.56 3.72 -6.10
C GLY A 848 -8.91 4.43 -6.26
N THR A 849 -9.32 5.27 -5.28
CA THR A 849 -10.58 6.01 -5.28
C THR A 849 -10.37 7.48 -5.63
N THR A 850 -9.32 8.09 -5.09
CA THR A 850 -9.01 9.52 -5.27
C THR A 850 -7.92 9.75 -6.32
N GLY A 851 -7.09 8.73 -6.60
CA GLY A 851 -5.91 8.86 -7.46
C GLY A 851 -4.80 9.70 -6.82
N GLU A 852 -4.91 10.04 -5.55
CA GLU A 852 -3.89 10.76 -4.79
C GLU A 852 -2.85 9.76 -4.25
N ASP A 853 -1.60 10.19 -4.14
CA ASP A 853 -0.55 9.38 -3.53
C ASP A 853 -0.62 9.54 -2.00
N ASP A 854 -1.11 8.51 -1.33
CA ASP A 854 -1.28 8.49 0.13
C ASP A 854 0.05 8.59 0.88
N PHE A 855 1.16 8.22 0.23
CA PHE A 855 2.49 8.25 0.83
C PHE A 855 3.16 9.62 0.73
N ASN A 856 2.89 10.35 -0.35
CA ASN A 856 3.47 11.68 -0.63
C ASN A 856 2.48 12.83 -0.37
N GLY A 857 1.54 12.68 0.52
CA GLY A 857 0.47 13.60 0.92
C GLY A 857 0.58 15.05 0.43
N GLY A 858 0.05 15.34 -0.76
CA GLY A 858 -0.36 16.68 -1.19
C GLY A 858 0.70 17.72 -1.53
N GLU A 859 1.96 17.52 -1.25
CA GLU A 859 3.08 18.32 -1.74
C GLU A 859 4.06 17.40 -2.45
N THR A 860 4.23 17.68 -3.74
CA THR A 860 5.19 17.07 -4.67
C THR A 860 6.38 16.45 -3.97
N GLY A 861 6.50 15.12 -4.11
CA GLY A 861 7.58 14.32 -3.55
C GLY A 861 8.96 14.86 -3.88
N LEU A 862 9.46 15.61 -2.97
CA LEU A 862 10.84 15.96 -2.80
C LEU A 862 11.25 15.46 -1.43
N LEU A 863 11.53 14.15 -1.33
CA LEU A 863 12.57 13.66 -0.43
C LEU A 863 13.92 14.16 -1.00
N VAL A 864 13.96 15.45 -1.28
CA VAL A 864 15.16 16.14 -1.70
C VAL A 864 15.46 17.18 -0.66
N ARG A 865 16.57 16.93 0.04
CA ARG A 865 17.32 17.93 0.78
C ARG A 865 16.67 18.47 2.06
N GLN A 866 16.65 17.68 3.09
CA GLN A 866 16.75 18.23 4.44
C GLN A 866 18.05 19.02 4.67
N GLU A 867 19.06 18.91 3.81
CA GLU A 867 20.27 19.74 3.91
C GLU A 867 20.10 21.19 3.45
N ALA A 868 19.15 21.51 2.58
CA ALA A 868 18.96 22.89 2.09
C ALA A 868 18.28 23.83 3.09
N ASN A 869 17.68 23.32 4.17
CA ASN A 869 17.04 24.12 5.23
C ASN A 869 17.81 24.15 6.55
N ALA A 870 18.98 23.55 6.62
CA ALA A 870 19.81 23.64 7.80
C ALA A 870 20.27 25.11 7.98
N ILE A 871 20.02 25.67 9.16
CA ILE A 871 20.61 26.97 9.52
C ILE A 871 22.10 26.72 9.78
N VAL A 872 22.89 26.95 8.75
CA VAL A 872 24.36 26.86 8.87
C VAL A 872 24.85 28.10 9.65
N ALA A 873 25.61 27.88 10.71
CA ALA A 873 26.19 28.97 11.50
C ALA A 873 27.07 29.88 10.60
N PRO A 874 27.03 31.19 10.76
CA PRO A 874 27.76 32.12 9.88
C PRO A 874 29.26 31.82 9.69
N GLU A 875 29.89 31.22 10.70
CA GLU A 875 31.28 30.81 10.70
C GLU A 875 31.61 29.60 9.83
N ASN A 876 30.60 28.79 9.49
CA ASN A 876 30.75 27.59 8.65
C ASN A 876 30.31 27.81 7.18
N ARG A 877 29.99 29.04 6.79
CA ARG A 877 29.57 29.40 5.43
C ARG A 877 30.79 29.84 4.61
N ASP A 878 31.09 29.12 3.53
CA ASP A 878 32.16 29.53 2.60
C ASP A 878 31.70 30.72 1.75
N PRO A 879 32.34 31.89 1.84
CA PRO A 879 31.98 33.09 1.08
C PRO A 879 31.94 32.88 -0.43
N ASN A 880 32.73 31.93 -0.95
CA ASN A 880 32.87 31.68 -2.39
C ASN A 880 31.98 30.54 -2.91
N ASN A 881 31.31 29.80 -2.01
CA ASN A 881 30.44 28.69 -2.40
C ASN A 881 29.02 28.84 -1.85
N PRO A 882 28.06 29.37 -2.64
CA PRO A 882 26.68 29.59 -2.20
C PRO A 882 25.94 28.33 -1.71
N ALA A 883 26.34 27.14 -2.15
CA ALA A 883 25.74 25.88 -1.75
C ALA A 883 25.96 25.56 -0.25
N THR A 884 26.98 26.15 0.39
CA THR A 884 27.30 25.96 1.81
C THR A 884 26.55 26.91 2.74
N TRP A 885 25.76 27.85 2.22
CA TRP A 885 25.20 28.93 3.03
C TRP A 885 23.96 28.50 3.82
N GLY A 886 23.27 27.44 3.40
CA GLY A 886 22.01 27.04 4.00
C GLY A 886 20.95 28.17 3.90
N LYS A 887 20.03 28.23 4.82
CA LYS A 887 19.01 29.28 4.86
C LYS A 887 19.57 30.58 5.43
N VAL A 888 19.74 31.59 4.58
CA VAL A 888 20.19 32.93 4.99
C VAL A 888 18.97 33.86 5.15
N GLY A 889 18.88 34.52 6.30
CA GLY A 889 17.80 35.47 6.56
C GLY A 889 17.86 36.70 5.60
N ARG A 890 16.72 37.15 5.06
CA ARG A 890 16.66 38.27 4.09
C ARG A 890 17.35 39.55 4.59
N ASN A 891 17.41 39.78 5.90
CA ASN A 891 18.03 40.97 6.51
C ASN A 891 19.44 40.70 7.07
N GLU A 892 19.95 39.48 7.01
CA GLU A 892 21.32 39.13 7.40
C GLU A 892 22.35 39.68 6.40
N ALA A 893 23.58 39.86 6.84
CA ALA A 893 24.68 40.21 5.95
C ALA A 893 24.92 39.06 4.96
N CYS A 894 25.13 39.38 3.68
CA CYS A 894 25.34 38.35 2.68
C CYS A 894 26.62 37.57 2.96
N PRO A 895 26.60 36.24 3.01
CA PRO A 895 27.81 35.44 3.31
C PRO A 895 28.97 35.63 2.32
N CYS A 896 28.71 36.16 1.13
CA CYS A 896 29.74 36.49 0.13
C CYS A 896 30.75 37.59 0.56
N GLY A 897 30.63 38.16 1.75
CA GLY A 897 31.54 39.19 2.24
C GLY A 897 31.34 40.58 1.65
N SER A 898 30.28 40.83 0.84
CA SER A 898 30.02 42.10 0.19
C SER A 898 29.55 43.23 1.13
N GLY A 899 29.30 42.93 2.39
CA GLY A 899 28.76 43.88 3.38
C GLY A 899 27.32 44.33 3.14
N LYS A 900 26.67 43.84 2.10
CA LYS A 900 25.25 44.13 1.79
C LYS A 900 24.35 43.09 2.48
N LYS A 901 23.10 43.47 2.79
CA LYS A 901 22.08 42.50 3.24
C LYS A 901 21.79 41.47 2.15
N TYR A 902 21.47 40.25 2.53
CA TYR A 902 21.25 39.15 1.59
C TYR A 902 20.22 39.49 0.50
N LYS A 903 19.10 40.13 0.88
CA LYS A 903 18.05 40.59 -0.07
C LYS A 903 18.51 41.65 -1.06
N HIS A 904 19.64 42.29 -0.86
CA HIS A 904 20.23 43.31 -1.75
C HIS A 904 21.51 42.81 -2.44
N CYS A 905 21.81 41.53 -2.34
CA CYS A 905 22.95 40.86 -2.94
C CYS A 905 22.50 39.59 -3.62
N HIS A 906 22.84 38.39 -3.12
CA HIS A 906 22.51 37.11 -3.71
C HIS A 906 21.04 36.70 -3.52
N GLY A 907 20.34 37.25 -2.55
CA GLY A 907 18.89 37.09 -2.36
C GLY A 907 18.02 38.13 -3.07
N ALA A 908 18.57 38.89 -4.02
CA ALA A 908 17.80 39.87 -4.79
C ALA A 908 16.84 39.25 -5.83
N PHE A 909 17.11 38.02 -6.23
CA PHE A 909 16.35 37.24 -7.23
C PHE A 909 15.79 35.92 -6.63
N ALA A 910 15.83 35.73 -5.31
CA ALA A 910 15.26 34.60 -4.58
C ALA A 910 13.88 34.93 -3.95
#